data_9354a3ef323b9b69e4ecbba72e03d85c
#
_entry.id   9354a3ef323b9b69e4ecbba72e03d85c
#
_cell.length_a   1.000
_cell.length_b   1.000
_cell.length_c   1.000
_cell.angle_alpha   90.00
_cell.angle_beta   90.00
_cell.angle_gamma   90.00
#
_symmetry.space_group_name_H-M   'P 1'
#
loop_
_entity.id
_entity.type
_entity.pdbx_description
1 polymer ?
#
loop_
_entity_poly.entity_id
_entity_poly.type
_entity_poly.pdbx_seq_one_letter_code
_entity_poly.pdbx_strand_id
1 'polypeptide(L)'
;MKHLIISTCLVLSAFTAEAQTPSTSAESTTPEGAALATCTASAAAKNLSEAQTAGRIAESIYRKRLAQNPRDVIALVGAARALSVCILPSADFMSQGELSSEALDLLEKAIEIDPANWTARFVLASISDRSPAFLGRGKRAAKEYDELLRMQGERTDNPVFARVFEARGRQLSREGQLDSARALWARGARLFPDDSALKALSAERPTASGPVTPVLAQVEVVASAAPAVPLPSVKTVSRSDVLMTAGGAADILQAVQMQPGATRVTEGGDIYTRGGDAGETSLIVNGGRVLGLSRFEGLNGSMFGAIEPFVMKTVRYSSGGFSARHGNALSGVLEIETDGRPRERQTRAGVSLVQASGTIRGPINPKAGGWISSRVSHTGALLRTHGRADEFDGAPHSEEMIGSLIVNPTQLSEVRATAIVERDASNRYLTAAGWEGGFASRGSTRALLLSSRWISSTMPLVLRGSFAGTTRSSDWSFGVLSRERDEASATSRLDAEWEANAGLMVRAGIEHAAHRRRENGTVPVSASVAPGSSFRTLDDLRSSADQVGLYAETELASGGTSLTVGGRADRLPGETGITVDPRIALSQRIGEWTARLSGGVFHQGRWRGDAAIPDAGMPSGLPRSAGHAVAGIERSTASLFIRGEAFIKRYADYRAFGAGPSITGSTTRGLDAIAQRTTGKVTGFVGYSLLDATSRLHDERRVRGAFDIRHSATGSITASLNRHWSVGTTARYGSGAPRTPILGGATTADGRIEPVYGKLMSETLPAYARLDTRLMRYIRTRSFLLTTFAEILNVTDRANVAAFTYDPTYTMREPVHTFFAKRTIVIGGEVMFR
;
A
#
# COMPACT_ATOMS: atom_id res chain seq x y z
N MET A 1 23.58 -14.13 -13.05
CA MET A 1 23.52 -13.15 -14.16
C MET A 1 23.18 -13.80 -15.51
N LYS A 2 23.89 -14.85 -15.99
CA LYS A 2 23.50 -15.52 -17.25
C LYS A 2 22.09 -16.11 -17.24
N HIS A 3 21.62 -16.73 -16.15
CA HIS A 3 20.28 -17.32 -16.04
C HIS A 3 19.17 -16.28 -15.88
N LEU A 4 19.42 -15.11 -15.29
CA LEU A 4 18.45 -14.01 -15.18
C LEU A 4 18.28 -13.28 -16.53
N ILE A 5 19.37 -13.15 -17.29
CA ILE A 5 19.37 -12.58 -18.65
C ILE A 5 18.67 -13.54 -19.62
N ILE A 6 18.85 -14.85 -19.45
CA ILE A 6 18.18 -15.86 -20.27
C ILE A 6 16.66 -15.86 -19.99
N SER A 7 16.21 -15.69 -18.74
CA SER A 7 14.78 -15.62 -18.42
C SER A 7 14.13 -14.34 -18.96
N THR A 8 14.83 -13.21 -18.96
CA THR A 8 14.33 -11.94 -19.51
C THR A 8 14.39 -11.94 -21.06
N CYS A 9 15.40 -12.56 -21.64
CA CYS A 9 15.49 -12.78 -23.10
C CYS A 9 14.41 -13.76 -23.61
N LEU A 10 14.05 -14.78 -22.82
CA LEU A 10 13.06 -15.78 -23.20
C LEU A 10 11.61 -15.26 -23.15
N VAL A 11 11.30 -14.30 -22.28
CA VAL A 11 9.99 -13.63 -22.28
C VAL A 11 9.86 -12.72 -23.51
N LEU A 12 10.93 -12.09 -23.97
CA LEU A 12 10.94 -11.33 -25.22
C LEU A 12 11.02 -12.23 -26.46
N SER A 13 11.64 -13.44 -26.38
CA SER A 13 11.66 -14.37 -27.49
C SER A 13 10.27 -14.89 -27.86
N ALA A 14 9.32 -14.92 -26.90
CA ALA A 14 7.91 -15.22 -27.20
C ALA A 14 7.20 -14.05 -27.93
N PHE A 15 7.58 -12.79 -27.66
CA PHE A 15 7.15 -11.65 -28.47
C PHE A 15 7.79 -11.65 -29.87
N THR A 16 9.06 -12.06 -29.98
CA THR A 16 9.72 -12.19 -31.29
C THR A 16 9.17 -13.34 -32.12
N ALA A 17 8.64 -14.39 -31.49
CA ALA A 17 7.99 -15.50 -32.22
C ALA A 17 6.57 -15.10 -32.70
N GLU A 18 5.84 -14.24 -32.00
CA GLU A 18 4.61 -13.64 -32.53
C GLU A 18 4.90 -12.69 -33.71
N ALA A 19 6.08 -12.06 -33.73
CA ALA A 19 6.54 -11.29 -34.88
C ALA A 19 6.83 -12.15 -36.11
N GLN A 20 7.09 -13.45 -35.92
CA GLN A 20 7.36 -14.41 -36.96
C GLN A 20 6.15 -15.32 -37.31
N THR A 21 4.93 -15.02 -36.79
CA THR A 21 3.75 -15.64 -37.40
C THR A 21 3.79 -15.27 -38.90
N PRO A 22 3.70 -16.20 -39.81
CA PRO A 22 3.71 -15.88 -41.22
C PRO A 22 2.51 -14.97 -41.49
N SER A 23 2.76 -13.65 -41.61
CA SER A 23 1.90 -12.90 -42.50
C SER A 23 1.92 -13.62 -43.78
N THR A 24 0.79 -14.09 -44.27
CA THR A 24 0.71 -14.49 -45.71
C THR A 24 1.38 -13.36 -46.48
N SER A 25 2.16 -13.67 -47.49
CA SER A 25 2.92 -12.68 -48.28
C SER A 25 2.04 -11.51 -48.77
N ALA A 26 0.74 -11.67 -48.75
CA ALA A 26 -0.29 -10.65 -49.01
C ALA A 26 -0.53 -9.66 -47.85
N GLU A 27 -0.33 -10.05 -46.56
CA GLU A 27 -0.53 -9.11 -45.42
C GLU A 27 0.60 -8.08 -45.28
N SER A 28 1.83 -8.43 -45.65
CA SER A 28 2.99 -7.50 -45.52
C SER A 28 2.98 -6.38 -46.58
N THR A 29 2.14 -6.50 -47.62
CA THR A 29 2.03 -5.48 -48.69
C THR A 29 0.96 -4.45 -48.42
N THR A 30 0.15 -4.61 -47.38
CA THR A 30 -0.86 -3.61 -46.97
C THR A 30 -0.31 -2.62 -45.98
N PRO A 31 -0.82 -1.36 -45.94
CA PRO A 31 -0.36 -0.36 -44.97
C PRO A 31 -0.49 -0.81 -43.49
N GLU A 32 -1.57 -1.51 -43.17
CA GLU A 32 -1.80 -2.05 -41.81
C GLU A 32 -0.86 -3.20 -41.48
N GLY A 33 -0.56 -4.08 -42.44
CA GLY A 33 0.38 -5.17 -42.29
C GLY A 33 1.80 -4.69 -42.16
N ALA A 34 2.19 -3.66 -42.94
CA ALA A 34 3.49 -3.00 -42.80
C ALA A 34 3.64 -2.32 -41.45
N ALA A 35 2.62 -1.60 -40.96
CA ALA A 35 2.63 -0.98 -39.62
C ALA A 35 2.70 -2.01 -38.50
N LEU A 36 1.95 -3.13 -38.62
CA LEU A 36 2.02 -4.23 -37.67
C LEU A 36 3.37 -4.96 -37.68
N ALA A 37 4.00 -5.13 -38.84
CA ALA A 37 5.33 -5.69 -38.96
C ALA A 37 6.39 -4.80 -38.31
N THR A 38 6.35 -3.48 -38.55
CA THR A 38 7.22 -2.48 -37.90
C THR A 38 7.03 -2.52 -36.39
N CYS A 39 5.79 -2.54 -35.92
CA CYS A 39 5.45 -2.61 -34.51
C CYS A 39 6.04 -3.88 -33.86
N THR A 40 5.86 -5.04 -34.46
CA THR A 40 6.34 -6.30 -33.89
C THR A 40 7.86 -6.39 -33.92
N ALA A 41 8.51 -5.88 -34.95
CA ALA A 41 9.98 -5.77 -35.03
C ALA A 41 10.54 -4.82 -33.97
N SER A 42 9.94 -3.66 -33.77
CA SER A 42 10.35 -2.71 -32.74
C SER A 42 10.09 -3.20 -31.32
N ALA A 43 8.99 -3.93 -31.11
CA ALA A 43 8.72 -4.60 -29.85
C ALA A 43 9.78 -5.67 -29.54
N ALA A 44 10.16 -6.46 -30.54
CA ALA A 44 11.24 -7.43 -30.46
C ALA A 44 12.60 -6.80 -30.15
N ALA A 45 12.89 -5.66 -30.75
CA ALA A 45 14.09 -4.87 -30.49
C ALA A 45 14.06 -4.07 -29.17
N LYS A 46 12.99 -4.24 -28.36
CA LYS A 46 12.74 -3.50 -27.10
C LYS A 46 12.57 -1.98 -27.28
N ASN A 47 12.33 -1.50 -28.48
CA ASN A 47 11.97 -0.12 -28.74
C ASN A 47 10.47 0.08 -28.56
N LEU A 48 10.03 0.12 -27.28
CA LEU A 48 8.60 0.18 -26.93
C LEU A 48 7.88 1.45 -27.43
N SER A 49 8.60 2.55 -27.58
CA SER A 49 8.02 3.82 -28.07
C SER A 49 7.66 3.73 -29.54
N GLU A 50 8.54 3.19 -30.37
CA GLU A 50 8.31 2.97 -31.79
C GLU A 50 7.27 1.86 -32.01
N ALA A 51 7.35 0.78 -31.23
CA ALA A 51 6.36 -0.28 -31.26
C ALA A 51 4.95 0.25 -30.97
N GLN A 52 4.79 1.08 -29.96
CA GLN A 52 3.51 1.70 -29.60
C GLN A 52 3.00 2.61 -30.72
N THR A 53 3.85 3.44 -31.29
CA THR A 53 3.47 4.35 -32.40
C THR A 53 3.00 3.59 -33.61
N ALA A 54 3.77 2.59 -34.05
CA ALA A 54 3.40 1.72 -35.18
C ALA A 54 2.14 0.90 -34.86
N GLY A 55 2.01 0.42 -33.61
CA GLY A 55 0.82 -0.30 -33.15
C GLY A 55 -0.46 0.53 -33.20
N ARG A 56 -0.41 1.79 -32.82
CA ARG A 56 -1.57 2.71 -32.92
C ARG A 56 -1.97 2.96 -34.37
N ILE A 57 -1.00 3.05 -35.27
CA ILE A 57 -1.28 3.18 -36.73
C ILE A 57 -1.97 1.92 -37.22
N ALA A 58 -1.43 0.73 -36.94
CA ALA A 58 -2.03 -0.53 -37.36
C ALA A 58 -3.44 -0.70 -36.78
N GLU A 59 -3.63 -0.49 -35.50
CA GLU A 59 -4.93 -0.54 -34.82
C GLU A 59 -5.95 0.35 -35.51
N SER A 60 -5.60 1.62 -35.76
CA SER A 60 -6.49 2.58 -36.42
C SER A 60 -6.97 2.10 -37.78
N ILE A 61 -6.08 1.52 -38.61
CA ILE A 61 -6.42 1.01 -39.93
C ILE A 61 -7.32 -0.23 -39.84
N TYR A 62 -6.98 -1.19 -38.95
CA TYR A 62 -7.80 -2.39 -38.73
C TYR A 62 -9.21 -2.02 -38.23
N ARG A 63 -9.32 -1.03 -37.35
CA ARG A 63 -10.63 -0.57 -36.88
C ARG A 63 -11.49 0.07 -37.97
N LYS A 64 -10.87 0.79 -38.92
CA LYS A 64 -11.62 1.30 -40.11
C LYS A 64 -12.17 0.14 -40.95
N ARG A 65 -11.38 -0.93 -41.13
CA ARG A 65 -11.86 -2.14 -41.81
C ARG A 65 -13.01 -2.80 -41.05
N LEU A 66 -12.91 -2.93 -39.74
CA LEU A 66 -13.97 -3.49 -38.88
C LEU A 66 -15.24 -2.64 -38.88
N ALA A 67 -15.13 -1.35 -39.08
CA ALA A 67 -16.29 -0.46 -39.21
C ALA A 67 -17.04 -0.73 -40.55
N GLN A 68 -16.34 -1.15 -41.60
CA GLN A 68 -16.92 -1.54 -42.90
C GLN A 68 -17.40 -2.99 -42.89
N ASN A 69 -16.62 -3.90 -42.31
CA ASN A 69 -16.94 -5.32 -42.17
C ASN A 69 -16.63 -5.83 -40.75
N PRO A 70 -17.65 -5.86 -39.86
CA PRO A 70 -17.45 -6.34 -38.48
C PRO A 70 -17.06 -7.82 -38.33
N ARG A 71 -17.16 -8.61 -39.41
CA ARG A 71 -16.82 -10.03 -39.46
C ARG A 71 -15.47 -10.30 -40.16
N ASP A 72 -14.68 -9.28 -40.42
CA ASP A 72 -13.34 -9.42 -41.02
C ASP A 72 -12.36 -10.04 -40.00
N VAL A 73 -12.15 -11.35 -40.12
CA VAL A 73 -11.28 -12.13 -39.21
C VAL A 73 -9.83 -11.59 -39.20
N ILE A 74 -9.29 -11.20 -40.37
CA ILE A 74 -7.93 -10.63 -40.46
C ILE A 74 -7.85 -9.34 -39.68
N ALA A 75 -8.82 -8.46 -39.83
CA ALA A 75 -8.86 -7.20 -39.11
C ALA A 75 -9.09 -7.38 -37.60
N LEU A 76 -9.88 -8.37 -37.16
CA LEU A 76 -10.07 -8.71 -35.76
C LEU A 76 -8.75 -9.17 -35.11
N VAL A 77 -8.06 -10.11 -35.77
CA VAL A 77 -6.77 -10.64 -35.27
C VAL A 77 -5.67 -9.56 -35.32
N GLY A 78 -5.61 -8.78 -36.41
CA GLY A 78 -4.65 -7.70 -36.58
C GLY A 78 -4.79 -6.61 -35.52
N ALA A 79 -6.00 -6.16 -35.23
CA ALA A 79 -6.28 -5.19 -34.17
C ALA A 79 -5.93 -5.74 -32.79
N ALA A 80 -6.27 -7.00 -32.50
CA ALA A 80 -5.91 -7.64 -31.23
C ALA A 80 -4.38 -7.79 -31.05
N ARG A 81 -3.64 -8.11 -32.11
CA ARG A 81 -2.17 -8.15 -32.07
C ARG A 81 -1.57 -6.77 -31.85
N ALA A 82 -2.04 -5.74 -32.54
CA ALA A 82 -1.61 -4.37 -32.32
C ALA A 82 -1.82 -3.93 -30.87
N LEU A 83 -2.96 -4.24 -30.28
CA LEU A 83 -3.26 -3.96 -28.87
C LEU A 83 -2.35 -4.73 -27.93
N SER A 84 -2.21 -6.04 -28.10
CA SER A 84 -1.55 -6.93 -27.13
C SER A 84 -0.03 -6.94 -27.21
N VAL A 85 0.53 -6.85 -28.41
CA VAL A 85 1.98 -6.95 -28.64
C VAL A 85 2.65 -5.58 -28.58
N CYS A 86 2.00 -4.54 -29.12
CA CYS A 86 2.62 -3.25 -29.38
C CYS A 86 2.24 -2.18 -28.36
N ILE A 87 0.97 -2.12 -27.99
CA ILE A 87 0.45 -1.03 -27.16
C ILE A 87 0.47 -1.43 -25.67
N LEU A 88 0.00 -2.63 -25.35
CA LEU A 88 -0.13 -3.13 -23.98
C LEU A 88 1.19 -3.11 -23.18
N PRO A 89 2.37 -3.45 -23.73
CA PRO A 89 3.62 -3.47 -22.95
C PRO A 89 4.06 -2.10 -22.43
N SER A 90 3.63 -1.01 -23.08
CA SER A 90 3.95 0.37 -22.69
C SER A 90 2.84 1.05 -21.89
N ALA A 91 1.67 0.41 -21.77
CA ALA A 91 0.51 0.97 -21.10
C ALA A 91 0.63 0.90 -19.56
N ASP A 92 -0.03 1.82 -18.85
CA ASP A 92 -0.14 1.76 -17.39
C ASP A 92 -1.01 0.58 -16.92
N PHE A 93 -0.91 0.23 -15.64
CA PHE A 93 -1.57 -0.95 -15.06
C PHE A 93 -3.09 -1.03 -15.33
N MET A 94 -3.80 0.10 -15.22
CA MET A 94 -5.25 0.13 -15.47
C MET A 94 -5.57 -0.06 -16.95
N SER A 95 -4.83 0.61 -17.81
CA SER A 95 -4.94 0.48 -19.26
C SER A 95 -4.53 -0.92 -19.75
N GLN A 96 -3.55 -1.57 -19.11
CA GLN A 96 -3.16 -2.94 -19.46
C GLN A 96 -4.31 -3.94 -19.27
N GLY A 97 -5.05 -3.84 -18.16
CA GLY A 97 -6.21 -4.69 -17.90
C GLY A 97 -7.28 -4.55 -18.99
N GLU A 98 -7.46 -3.34 -19.43
CA GLU A 98 -8.44 -2.96 -20.43
C GLU A 98 -8.03 -3.38 -21.84
N LEU A 99 -6.83 -3.00 -22.27
CA LEU A 99 -6.29 -3.38 -23.59
C LEU A 99 -6.23 -4.90 -23.76
N SER A 100 -5.89 -5.63 -22.69
CA SER A 100 -5.90 -7.09 -22.72
C SER A 100 -7.32 -7.65 -22.85
N SER A 101 -8.32 -7.04 -22.20
CA SER A 101 -9.72 -7.50 -22.32
C SER A 101 -10.28 -7.23 -23.70
N GLU A 102 -9.98 -6.06 -24.26
CA GLU A 102 -10.40 -5.70 -25.60
C GLU A 102 -9.76 -6.60 -26.67
N ALA A 103 -8.47 -6.87 -26.55
CA ALA A 103 -7.79 -7.81 -27.44
C ALA A 103 -8.41 -9.20 -27.36
N LEU A 104 -8.77 -9.68 -26.16
CA LEU A 104 -9.45 -10.95 -26.00
C LEU A 104 -10.85 -10.97 -26.63
N ASP A 105 -11.63 -9.91 -26.47
CA ASP A 105 -12.97 -9.81 -27.08
C ASP A 105 -12.90 -9.86 -28.61
N LEU A 106 -11.88 -9.23 -29.22
CA LEU A 106 -11.65 -9.28 -30.67
C LEU A 106 -11.25 -10.69 -31.13
N LEU A 107 -10.40 -11.37 -30.36
CA LEU A 107 -9.96 -12.74 -30.69
C LEU A 107 -11.08 -13.76 -30.48
N GLU A 108 -11.92 -13.59 -29.48
CA GLU A 108 -13.12 -14.42 -29.29
C GLU A 108 -14.03 -14.35 -30.48
N LYS A 109 -14.33 -13.12 -30.97
CA LYS A 109 -15.13 -12.93 -32.20
C LYS A 109 -14.46 -13.56 -33.42
N ALA A 110 -13.13 -13.44 -33.53
CA ALA A 110 -12.40 -14.06 -34.63
C ALA A 110 -12.53 -15.60 -34.61
N ILE A 111 -12.45 -16.21 -33.43
CA ILE A 111 -12.58 -17.69 -33.24
C ILE A 111 -14.04 -18.13 -33.40
N GLU A 112 -15.03 -17.31 -33.04
CA GLU A 112 -16.46 -17.61 -33.34
C GLU A 112 -16.74 -17.66 -34.84
N ILE A 113 -16.06 -16.80 -35.61
CA ILE A 113 -16.23 -16.75 -37.07
C ILE A 113 -15.41 -17.85 -37.78
N ASP A 114 -14.18 -18.04 -37.35
CA ASP A 114 -13.24 -19.04 -37.86
C ASP A 114 -12.62 -19.82 -36.68
N PRO A 115 -13.27 -20.95 -36.28
CA PRO A 115 -12.79 -21.80 -35.18
C PRO A 115 -11.43 -22.46 -35.43
N ALA A 116 -11.00 -22.55 -36.69
CA ALA A 116 -9.73 -23.12 -37.09
C ALA A 116 -8.59 -22.11 -37.15
N ASN A 117 -8.83 -20.85 -36.79
CA ASN A 117 -7.82 -19.82 -36.84
C ASN A 117 -6.74 -20.00 -35.75
N TRP A 118 -5.64 -20.61 -36.14
CA TRP A 118 -4.52 -20.92 -35.24
C TRP A 118 -3.92 -19.66 -34.58
N THR A 119 -3.73 -18.59 -35.38
CA THR A 119 -3.16 -17.33 -34.89
C THR A 119 -4.06 -16.66 -33.82
N ALA A 120 -5.37 -16.61 -34.06
CA ALA A 120 -6.33 -16.07 -33.09
C ALA A 120 -6.24 -16.83 -31.74
N ARG A 121 -6.24 -18.17 -31.80
CA ARG A 121 -6.13 -19.01 -30.59
C ARG A 121 -4.79 -18.84 -29.88
N PHE A 122 -3.68 -18.78 -30.64
CA PHE A 122 -2.34 -18.62 -30.04
C PHE A 122 -2.20 -17.26 -29.33
N VAL A 123 -2.64 -16.18 -29.95
CA VAL A 123 -2.61 -14.85 -29.34
C VAL A 123 -3.54 -14.80 -28.11
N LEU A 124 -4.74 -15.40 -28.21
CA LEU A 124 -5.68 -15.48 -27.07
C LEU A 124 -5.10 -16.28 -25.90
N ALA A 125 -4.48 -17.44 -26.18
CA ALA A 125 -3.80 -18.25 -25.18
C ALA A 125 -2.67 -17.46 -24.50
N SER A 126 -1.84 -16.80 -25.31
CA SER A 126 -0.69 -16.01 -24.83
C SER A 126 -1.10 -14.84 -23.93
N ILE A 127 -2.14 -14.07 -24.31
CA ILE A 127 -2.68 -12.98 -23.47
C ILE A 127 -3.28 -13.55 -22.18
N SER A 128 -4.03 -14.65 -22.29
CA SER A 128 -4.68 -15.28 -21.13
C SER A 128 -3.68 -15.85 -20.15
N ASP A 129 -2.59 -16.45 -20.62
CA ASP A 129 -1.50 -17.01 -19.81
C ASP A 129 -0.68 -15.94 -19.08
N ARG A 130 -0.49 -14.79 -19.72
CA ARG A 130 0.24 -13.64 -19.14
C ARG A 130 -0.65 -12.72 -18.31
N SER A 131 -1.97 -12.92 -18.39
CA SER A 131 -2.89 -12.12 -17.56
C SER A 131 -2.64 -12.36 -16.09
N PRO A 132 -2.73 -11.30 -15.25
CA PRO A 132 -2.61 -11.46 -13.80
C PRO A 132 -3.51 -12.59 -13.29
N ALA A 133 -2.98 -13.39 -12.38
CA ALA A 133 -3.65 -14.59 -11.88
C ALA A 133 -5.04 -14.29 -11.27
N PHE A 134 -5.26 -13.07 -10.75
CA PHE A 134 -6.56 -12.63 -10.23
C PHE A 134 -7.67 -12.55 -11.30
N LEU A 135 -7.33 -12.46 -12.59
CA LEU A 135 -8.31 -12.48 -13.69
C LEU A 135 -8.83 -13.89 -14.01
N GLY A 136 -8.25 -14.94 -13.42
CA GLY A 136 -8.70 -16.32 -13.55
C GLY A 136 -8.57 -16.91 -14.96
N ARG A 137 -7.77 -16.30 -15.84
CA ARG A 137 -7.65 -16.66 -17.27
C ARG A 137 -6.74 -17.85 -17.58
N GLY A 138 -5.98 -18.33 -16.57
CA GLY A 138 -5.01 -19.44 -16.76
C GLY A 138 -5.64 -20.74 -17.25
N LYS A 139 -6.84 -21.10 -16.78
CA LYS A 139 -7.57 -22.29 -17.27
C LYS A 139 -7.97 -22.15 -18.74
N ARG A 140 -8.28 -20.94 -19.18
CA ARG A 140 -8.59 -20.64 -20.57
C ARG A 140 -7.35 -20.77 -21.43
N ALA A 141 -6.21 -20.22 -20.99
CA ALA A 141 -4.94 -20.36 -21.68
C ALA A 141 -4.58 -21.84 -21.87
N ALA A 142 -4.73 -22.66 -20.81
CA ALA A 142 -4.51 -24.10 -20.88
C ALA A 142 -5.35 -24.78 -21.97
N LYS A 143 -6.66 -24.49 -21.98
CA LYS A 143 -7.59 -25.03 -22.97
C LYS A 143 -7.19 -24.68 -24.41
N GLU A 144 -6.82 -23.41 -24.65
CA GLU A 144 -6.44 -22.98 -26.00
C GLU A 144 -5.07 -23.54 -26.42
N TYR A 145 -4.10 -23.66 -25.51
CA TYR A 145 -2.83 -24.33 -25.81
C TYR A 145 -3.01 -25.83 -26.13
N ASP A 146 -3.86 -26.51 -25.35
CA ASP A 146 -4.15 -27.93 -25.60
C ASP A 146 -4.86 -28.11 -26.96
N GLU A 147 -5.77 -27.22 -27.35
CA GLU A 147 -6.40 -27.21 -28.67
C GLU A 147 -5.40 -26.90 -29.80
N LEU A 148 -4.49 -25.96 -29.59
CA LEU A 148 -3.42 -25.66 -30.54
C LEU A 148 -2.50 -26.86 -30.75
N LEU A 149 -2.11 -27.57 -29.68
CA LEU A 149 -1.34 -28.82 -29.78
C LEU A 149 -2.09 -29.90 -30.55
N ARG A 150 -3.40 -29.96 -30.39
CA ARG A 150 -4.25 -30.89 -31.18
C ARG A 150 -4.34 -30.50 -32.67
N MET A 151 -4.52 -29.20 -32.94
CA MET A 151 -4.62 -28.69 -34.35
C MET A 151 -3.32 -28.84 -35.11
N GLN A 152 -2.18 -28.55 -34.48
CA GLN A 152 -0.88 -28.65 -35.14
C GLN A 152 -0.33 -30.09 -35.21
N GLY A 153 -0.76 -31.01 -34.30
CA GLY A 153 -0.30 -32.40 -34.29
C GLY A 153 1.23 -32.52 -34.21
N GLU A 154 1.80 -33.22 -35.20
CA GLU A 154 3.24 -33.41 -35.39
C GLU A 154 3.81 -32.58 -36.55
N ARG A 155 3.09 -31.62 -37.02
CA ARG A 155 3.53 -30.75 -38.12
C ARG A 155 4.75 -29.91 -37.69
N THR A 156 5.72 -29.82 -38.57
CA THR A 156 6.99 -29.07 -38.36
C THR A 156 7.23 -28.03 -39.44
N ASP A 157 6.26 -27.87 -40.35
CA ASP A 157 6.32 -26.93 -41.48
C ASP A 157 6.32 -25.45 -41.05
N ASN A 158 6.00 -25.14 -39.77
CA ASN A 158 6.03 -23.82 -39.24
C ASN A 158 6.79 -23.79 -37.88
N PRO A 159 7.94 -23.11 -37.81
CA PRO A 159 8.74 -23.04 -36.59
C PRO A 159 8.01 -22.38 -35.39
N VAL A 160 6.96 -21.62 -35.66
CA VAL A 160 6.13 -20.99 -34.59
C VAL A 160 5.39 -22.05 -33.77
N PHE A 161 5.14 -23.23 -34.29
CA PHE A 161 4.50 -24.34 -33.58
C PHE A 161 5.33 -24.81 -32.38
N ALA A 162 6.65 -24.62 -32.40
CA ALA A 162 7.54 -24.87 -31.27
C ALA A 162 7.13 -24.03 -30.02
N ARG A 163 6.60 -22.85 -30.24
CA ARG A 163 6.22 -21.92 -29.13
C ARG A 163 5.04 -22.41 -28.31
N VAL A 164 4.18 -23.23 -28.87
CA VAL A 164 3.07 -23.81 -28.08
C VAL A 164 3.60 -24.83 -27.08
N PHE A 165 4.56 -25.68 -27.47
CA PHE A 165 5.21 -26.60 -26.54
C PHE A 165 5.95 -25.87 -25.43
N GLU A 166 6.65 -24.80 -25.76
CA GLU A 166 7.35 -23.96 -24.80
C GLU A 166 6.36 -23.33 -23.80
N ALA A 167 5.34 -22.62 -24.29
CA ALA A 167 4.40 -21.86 -23.47
C ALA A 167 3.55 -22.77 -22.57
N ARG A 168 2.97 -23.85 -23.13
CA ARG A 168 2.17 -24.80 -22.36
C ARG A 168 3.01 -25.55 -21.32
N GLY A 169 4.25 -25.96 -21.68
CA GLY A 169 5.16 -26.59 -20.73
C GLY A 169 5.54 -25.64 -19.58
N ARG A 170 5.80 -24.36 -19.85
CA ARG A 170 6.01 -23.34 -18.80
C ARG A 170 4.79 -23.15 -17.91
N GLN A 171 3.59 -23.20 -18.48
CA GLN A 171 2.35 -23.13 -17.71
C GLN A 171 2.21 -24.35 -16.79
N LEU A 172 2.41 -25.57 -17.30
CA LEU A 172 2.41 -26.80 -16.50
C LEU A 172 3.44 -26.76 -15.35
N SER A 173 4.64 -26.27 -15.65
CA SER A 173 5.69 -26.08 -14.64
C SER A 173 5.26 -25.12 -13.51
N ARG A 174 4.60 -24.00 -13.83
CA ARG A 174 4.04 -23.06 -12.84
C ARG A 174 2.90 -23.67 -12.02
N GLU A 175 2.14 -24.58 -12.61
CA GLU A 175 1.06 -25.34 -11.95
C GLU A 175 1.60 -26.48 -11.08
N GLY A 176 2.93 -26.68 -11.02
CA GLY A 176 3.57 -27.76 -10.25
C GLY A 176 3.60 -29.12 -10.96
N GLN A 177 3.11 -29.20 -12.20
CA GLN A 177 3.08 -30.43 -13.00
C GLN A 177 4.39 -30.62 -13.77
N LEU A 178 5.49 -30.80 -13.04
CA LEU A 178 6.84 -30.78 -13.60
C LEU A 178 7.10 -31.92 -14.59
N ASP A 179 6.59 -33.12 -14.33
CA ASP A 179 6.79 -34.28 -15.22
C ASP A 179 6.03 -34.09 -16.53
N SER A 180 4.81 -33.56 -16.49
CA SER A 180 4.03 -33.22 -17.69
C SER A 180 4.72 -32.13 -18.51
N ALA A 181 5.30 -31.11 -17.84
CA ALA A 181 6.06 -30.06 -18.51
C ALA A 181 7.28 -30.60 -19.23
N ARG A 182 8.05 -31.47 -18.57
CA ARG A 182 9.23 -32.13 -19.17
C ARG A 182 8.88 -33.00 -20.39
N ALA A 183 7.84 -33.81 -20.24
CA ALA A 183 7.37 -34.65 -21.33
C ALA A 183 6.98 -33.83 -22.56
N LEU A 184 6.30 -32.70 -22.32
CA LEU A 184 5.88 -31.79 -23.38
C LEU A 184 7.06 -31.07 -24.03
N TRP A 185 8.02 -30.55 -23.26
CA TRP A 185 9.25 -29.94 -23.79
C TRP A 185 10.13 -30.94 -24.55
N ALA A 186 10.27 -32.17 -24.03
CA ALA A 186 11.01 -33.22 -24.71
C ALA A 186 10.34 -33.64 -26.05
N ARG A 187 9.00 -33.67 -26.11
CA ARG A 187 8.26 -33.86 -27.34
C ARG A 187 8.52 -32.72 -28.33
N GLY A 188 8.42 -31.46 -27.85
CA GLY A 188 8.70 -30.28 -28.66
C GLY A 188 10.13 -30.26 -29.20
N ALA A 189 11.13 -30.57 -28.37
CA ALA A 189 12.54 -30.61 -28.77
C ALA A 189 12.85 -31.72 -29.83
N ARG A 190 12.13 -32.84 -29.83
CA ARG A 190 12.23 -33.85 -30.88
C ARG A 190 11.65 -33.40 -32.22
N LEU A 191 10.52 -32.70 -32.21
CA LEU A 191 9.86 -32.17 -33.40
C LEU A 191 10.57 -30.95 -33.98
N PHE A 192 11.18 -30.14 -33.13
CA PHE A 192 11.91 -28.91 -33.50
C PHE A 192 13.36 -28.96 -32.99
N PRO A 193 14.22 -29.79 -33.61
CA PRO A 193 15.55 -30.03 -33.11
C PRO A 193 16.46 -28.78 -33.18
N ASP A 194 16.15 -27.80 -33.97
CA ASP A 194 16.92 -26.54 -34.07
C ASP A 194 16.47 -25.46 -33.09
N ASP A 195 15.37 -25.68 -32.36
CA ASP A 195 14.88 -24.71 -31.36
C ASP A 195 15.73 -24.78 -30.07
N SER A 196 16.56 -23.75 -29.87
CA SER A 196 17.46 -23.65 -28.71
C SER A 196 16.73 -23.54 -27.39
N ALA A 197 15.53 -22.92 -27.35
CA ALA A 197 14.75 -22.76 -26.15
C ALA A 197 14.14 -24.08 -25.66
N LEU A 198 13.58 -24.88 -26.56
CA LEU A 198 13.07 -26.22 -26.23
C LEU A 198 14.19 -27.17 -25.83
N LYS A 199 15.36 -27.10 -26.49
CA LYS A 199 16.56 -27.88 -26.08
C LYS A 199 16.96 -27.55 -24.65
N ALA A 200 17.08 -26.27 -24.30
CA ALA A 200 17.43 -25.82 -22.96
C ALA A 200 16.40 -26.28 -21.91
N LEU A 201 15.12 -26.09 -22.17
CA LEU A 201 14.02 -26.47 -21.26
C LEU A 201 13.92 -27.99 -21.08
N SER A 202 14.21 -28.79 -22.11
CA SER A 202 14.21 -30.23 -21.99
C SER A 202 15.42 -30.78 -21.22
N ALA A 203 16.54 -30.04 -21.21
CA ALA A 203 17.81 -30.43 -20.56
C ALA A 203 17.88 -29.93 -19.11
N GLU A 204 17.14 -28.85 -18.73
CA GLU A 204 17.14 -28.32 -17.36
C GLU A 204 16.46 -29.32 -16.41
N ARG A 205 17.11 -29.62 -15.27
CA ARG A 205 16.41 -30.12 -14.10
C ARG A 205 15.55 -28.97 -13.57
N PRO A 206 14.22 -29.05 -13.64
CA PRO A 206 13.40 -27.96 -13.10
C PRO A 206 13.60 -27.92 -11.58
N THR A 207 14.35 -26.95 -11.11
CA THR A 207 14.18 -26.47 -9.76
C THR A 207 12.80 -25.82 -9.72
N ALA A 208 11.99 -26.15 -8.71
CA ALA A 208 10.69 -25.53 -8.50
C ALA A 208 10.88 -24.02 -8.48
N SER A 209 10.56 -23.37 -9.58
CA SER A 209 10.57 -21.92 -9.66
C SER A 209 9.48 -21.45 -8.73
N GLY A 210 9.86 -20.78 -7.64
CA GLY A 210 8.90 -20.14 -6.75
C GLY A 210 7.97 -19.23 -7.54
N PRO A 211 6.84 -18.79 -6.95
CA PRO A 211 5.83 -18.00 -7.65
C PRO A 211 6.48 -16.80 -8.30
N VAL A 212 6.44 -16.77 -9.61
CA VAL A 212 6.83 -15.62 -10.39
C VAL A 212 5.79 -14.55 -10.08
N THR A 213 6.16 -13.54 -9.32
CA THR A 213 5.40 -12.31 -9.19
C THR A 213 5.02 -11.85 -10.61
N PRO A 214 3.77 -11.47 -10.87
CA PRO A 214 3.32 -11.21 -12.23
C PRO A 214 4.22 -10.18 -12.90
N VAL A 215 4.76 -10.54 -14.05
CA VAL A 215 5.75 -9.82 -14.86
C VAL A 215 5.27 -8.44 -15.35
N LEU A 216 4.03 -8.06 -15.09
CA LEU A 216 3.47 -6.74 -15.44
C LEU A 216 4.06 -5.56 -14.66
N ALA A 217 4.78 -5.82 -13.55
CA ALA A 217 5.54 -4.81 -12.84
C ALA A 217 7.02 -4.73 -13.29
N GLN A 218 7.47 -5.60 -14.14
CA GLN A 218 8.92 -5.83 -14.38
C GLN A 218 9.57 -4.98 -15.47
N VAL A 219 8.85 -4.19 -16.24
CA VAL A 219 9.49 -3.26 -17.18
C VAL A 219 10.02 -2.02 -16.45
N GLU A 220 9.54 -1.73 -15.25
CA GLU A 220 10.11 -0.72 -14.32
C GLU A 220 10.98 -1.32 -13.20
N VAL A 221 11.07 -2.63 -13.11
CA VAL A 221 11.74 -3.38 -12.02
C VAL A 221 13.23 -3.57 -12.27
N VAL A 222 13.85 -2.84 -13.17
CA VAL A 222 15.32 -2.89 -13.23
C VAL A 222 15.97 -2.19 -12.05
N ALA A 223 15.31 -1.93 -10.94
CA ALA A 223 16.03 -1.54 -9.74
C ALA A 223 15.14 -1.17 -8.52
N SER A 224 14.04 -1.79 -8.34
CA SER A 224 13.65 -2.03 -6.96
C SER A 224 14.17 -3.42 -6.63
N ALA A 225 15.40 -3.50 -6.17
CA ALA A 225 15.84 -4.65 -5.40
C ALA A 225 15.00 -4.61 -4.11
N ALA A 226 13.73 -5.03 -4.22
CA ALA A 226 13.09 -5.61 -3.07
C ALA A 226 14.06 -6.71 -2.62
N PRO A 227 14.39 -6.82 -1.32
CA PRO A 227 15.21 -7.92 -0.85
C PRO A 227 14.66 -9.21 -1.46
N ALA A 228 15.51 -10.07 -2.00
CA ALA A 228 15.11 -11.31 -2.65
C ALA A 228 14.19 -12.17 -1.77
N VAL A 229 14.20 -11.87 -0.47
CA VAL A 229 13.29 -12.39 0.54
C VAL A 229 12.74 -11.20 1.34
N PRO A 230 11.42 -10.93 1.31
CA PRO A 230 10.83 -9.87 2.13
C PRO A 230 11.15 -10.10 3.61
N LEU A 231 11.53 -9.05 4.32
CA LEU A 231 11.70 -9.10 5.77
C LEU A 231 10.42 -9.61 6.45
N PRO A 232 10.52 -10.30 7.60
CA PRO A 232 9.34 -10.63 8.40
C PRO A 232 8.49 -9.38 8.66
N SER A 233 7.18 -9.58 8.79
CA SER A 233 6.22 -8.51 9.12
C SER A 233 6.06 -7.38 8.09
N VAL A 234 6.65 -7.44 6.91
CA VAL A 234 6.37 -6.48 5.83
C VAL A 234 5.13 -6.92 5.05
N LYS A 235 4.16 -6.02 4.94
CA LYS A 235 2.91 -6.20 4.20
C LYS A 235 2.86 -5.15 3.09
N THR A 236 2.49 -5.59 1.89
CA THR A 236 2.33 -4.70 0.75
C THR A 236 0.85 -4.52 0.46
N VAL A 237 0.42 -3.26 0.41
CA VAL A 237 -0.94 -2.87 0.03
C VAL A 237 -0.85 -2.20 -1.34
N SER A 238 -1.55 -2.74 -2.30
CA SER A 238 -1.60 -2.20 -3.66
C SER A 238 -2.63 -1.08 -3.78
N ARG A 239 -2.53 -0.27 -4.85
CA ARG A 239 -3.56 0.73 -5.18
C ARG A 239 -4.94 0.10 -5.30
N SER A 240 -5.04 -1.06 -5.96
CA SER A 240 -6.31 -1.77 -6.10
C SER A 240 -6.90 -2.15 -4.74
N ASP A 241 -6.08 -2.60 -3.79
CA ASP A 241 -6.56 -2.93 -2.45
C ASP A 241 -7.17 -1.71 -1.75
N VAL A 242 -6.54 -0.53 -1.88
CA VAL A 242 -7.07 0.72 -1.29
C VAL A 242 -8.38 1.15 -1.96
N LEU A 243 -8.45 1.10 -3.30
CA LEU A 243 -9.60 1.62 -4.06
C LEU A 243 -10.81 0.68 -4.03
N MET A 244 -10.59 -0.64 -3.99
CA MET A 244 -11.64 -1.64 -4.10
C MET A 244 -12.24 -2.04 -2.74
N THR A 245 -11.57 -1.73 -1.64
CA THR A 245 -12.02 -2.11 -0.30
C THR A 245 -13.21 -1.25 0.14
N ALA A 246 -14.34 -1.86 0.39
CA ALA A 246 -15.51 -1.19 0.95
C ALA A 246 -15.20 -0.62 2.34
N GLY A 247 -15.73 0.56 2.67
CA GLY A 247 -15.52 1.23 3.95
C GLY A 247 -14.12 1.82 4.16
N GLY A 248 -13.24 1.70 3.16
CA GLY A 248 -11.91 2.29 3.19
C GLY A 248 -11.87 3.77 2.82
N ALA A 249 -13.00 4.34 2.37
CA ALA A 249 -13.12 5.72 1.88
C ALA A 249 -12.04 6.09 0.82
N ALA A 250 -11.48 5.10 0.12
CA ALA A 250 -10.30 5.24 -0.74
C ALA A 250 -9.16 5.98 0.00
N ASP A 251 -8.85 5.55 1.22
CA ASP A 251 -7.83 6.15 2.08
C ASP A 251 -6.73 5.14 2.42
N ILE A 252 -5.47 5.57 2.27
CA ILE A 252 -4.29 4.71 2.46
C ILE A 252 -4.14 4.27 3.92
N LEU A 253 -4.32 5.18 4.87
CA LEU A 253 -4.16 4.87 6.29
C LEU A 253 -5.26 3.92 6.76
N GLN A 254 -6.50 4.12 6.29
CA GLN A 254 -7.60 3.20 6.54
C GLN A 254 -7.35 1.80 5.97
N ALA A 255 -6.75 1.70 4.78
CA ALA A 255 -6.40 0.42 4.18
C ALA A 255 -5.26 -0.30 4.93
N VAL A 256 -4.28 0.45 5.46
CA VAL A 256 -3.21 -0.10 6.31
C VAL A 256 -3.76 -0.60 7.65
N GLN A 257 -4.71 0.12 8.25
CA GLN A 257 -5.36 -0.31 9.50
C GLN A 257 -6.17 -1.61 9.36
N MET A 258 -6.47 -2.04 8.14
CA MET A 258 -7.11 -3.35 7.90
C MET A 258 -6.12 -4.51 7.91
N GLN A 259 -4.82 -4.23 7.93
CA GLN A 259 -3.80 -5.27 7.96
C GLN A 259 -3.59 -5.78 9.39
N PRO A 260 -3.38 -7.10 9.60
CA PRO A 260 -3.00 -7.63 10.90
C PRO A 260 -1.78 -6.92 11.47
N GLY A 261 -1.74 -6.70 12.78
CA GLY A 261 -0.68 -5.95 13.46
C GLY A 261 -0.85 -4.43 13.44
N ALA A 262 -1.78 -3.89 12.65
CA ALA A 262 -2.28 -2.53 12.81
C ALA A 262 -3.52 -2.57 13.70
N THR A 263 -3.46 -1.94 14.85
CA THR A 263 -4.56 -1.94 15.82
C THR A 263 -5.42 -0.70 15.59
N ARG A 264 -6.72 -0.89 15.50
CA ARG A 264 -7.67 0.21 15.42
C ARG A 264 -8.20 0.53 16.81
N VAL A 265 -7.84 1.66 17.35
CA VAL A 265 -8.35 2.15 18.64
C VAL A 265 -9.64 2.96 18.45
N THR A 266 -9.69 3.76 17.38
CA THR A 266 -10.84 4.59 16.98
C THR A 266 -11.06 4.49 15.47
N GLU A 267 -12.01 5.21 14.91
CA GLU A 267 -12.17 5.36 13.44
C GLU A 267 -11.19 6.39 12.83
N GLY A 268 -10.16 6.79 13.58
CA GLY A 268 -9.13 7.71 13.13
C GLY A 268 -8.17 7.13 12.08
N GLY A 269 -7.34 8.00 11.50
CA GLY A 269 -6.27 7.66 10.56
C GLY A 269 -4.97 7.20 11.21
N ASP A 270 -4.85 7.29 12.52
CA ASP A 270 -3.63 6.94 13.24
C ASP A 270 -3.38 5.44 13.27
N ILE A 271 -2.12 5.05 13.06
CA ILE A 271 -1.72 3.65 12.97
C ILE A 271 -1.03 3.21 14.27
N TYR A 272 -1.78 2.53 15.12
CA TYR A 272 -1.26 1.88 16.32
C TYR A 272 -0.73 0.50 15.94
N THR A 273 0.54 0.24 16.22
CA THR A 273 1.21 -0.96 15.73
C THR A 273 1.51 -1.92 16.88
N ARG A 274 0.80 -3.08 16.93
CA ARG A 274 1.03 -4.15 17.93
C ARG A 274 1.09 -3.60 19.36
N GLY A 275 0.12 -2.72 19.71
CA GLY A 275 0.00 -2.14 21.05
C GLY A 275 0.91 -0.96 21.34
N GLY A 276 1.74 -0.52 20.40
CA GLY A 276 2.50 0.73 20.48
C GLY A 276 1.69 1.93 20.03
N ASP A 277 2.12 3.12 20.47
CA ASP A 277 1.51 4.41 20.13
C ASP A 277 1.70 4.77 18.64
N ALA A 278 0.79 5.57 18.10
CA ALA A 278 0.85 6.00 16.70
C ALA A 278 2.15 6.78 16.38
N GLY A 279 2.66 7.58 17.32
CA GLY A 279 3.93 8.30 17.19
C GLY A 279 5.18 7.40 17.16
N GLU A 280 5.03 6.10 17.40
CA GLU A 280 6.10 5.10 17.30
C GLU A 280 6.23 4.50 15.89
N THR A 281 5.34 4.86 14.96
CA THR A 281 5.37 4.41 13.57
C THR A 281 5.94 5.52 12.68
N SER A 282 7.02 5.22 11.96
CA SER A 282 7.66 6.15 11.03
C SER A 282 6.96 6.17 9.69
N LEU A 283 6.64 7.37 9.18
CA LEU A 283 6.04 7.56 7.86
C LEU A 283 7.10 8.05 6.85
N ILE A 284 7.25 7.32 5.74
CA ILE A 284 8.23 7.57 4.69
C ILE A 284 7.51 7.66 3.35
N VAL A 285 7.76 8.71 2.58
CA VAL A 285 7.22 8.89 1.23
C VAL A 285 8.38 9.06 0.24
N ASN A 286 8.42 8.24 -0.79
CA ASN A 286 9.50 8.26 -1.80
C ASN A 286 10.92 8.26 -1.21
N GLY A 287 11.11 7.54 -0.08
CA GLY A 287 12.38 7.44 0.64
C GLY A 287 12.66 8.55 1.67
N GLY A 288 11.90 9.64 1.69
CA GLY A 288 12.03 10.73 2.67
C GLY A 288 11.05 10.57 3.83
N ARG A 289 11.51 10.79 5.07
CA ARG A 289 10.64 10.83 6.25
C ARG A 289 9.85 12.12 6.27
N VAL A 290 8.53 12.04 6.49
CA VAL A 290 7.63 13.19 6.53
C VAL A 290 6.92 13.28 7.89
N LEU A 291 6.63 14.50 8.32
CA LEU A 291 5.73 14.74 9.44
C LEU A 291 4.29 14.52 8.98
N GLY A 292 3.49 13.92 9.83
CA GLY A 292 2.05 13.63 9.76
C GLY A 292 1.32 14.04 8.48
N LEU A 293 1.16 13.11 7.55
CA LEU A 293 0.28 13.29 6.39
C LEU A 293 -1.13 12.80 6.73
N SER A 294 -1.80 13.55 7.61
CA SER A 294 -3.13 13.24 8.11
C SER A 294 -3.98 14.50 8.19
N ARG A 295 -5.29 14.33 8.06
CA ARG A 295 -6.29 15.41 8.04
C ARG A 295 -7.25 15.29 9.19
N PHE A 296 -7.85 16.42 9.56
CA PHE A 296 -8.86 16.53 10.64
C PHE A 296 -8.32 16.02 11.97
N GLU A 297 -7.21 16.62 12.41
CA GLU A 297 -6.65 16.34 13.73
C GLU A 297 -7.64 16.79 14.83
N GLY A 298 -7.95 15.87 15.74
CA GLY A 298 -8.83 16.10 16.88
C GLY A 298 -8.14 15.70 18.17
N LEU A 299 -8.88 15.81 19.29
CA LEU A 299 -8.38 15.40 20.61
C LEU A 299 -7.95 13.91 20.66
N ASN A 300 -8.53 13.07 19.82
CA ASN A 300 -8.32 11.62 19.77
C ASN A 300 -7.58 11.16 18.49
N GLY A 301 -6.75 12.01 17.90
CA GLY A 301 -5.99 11.73 16.69
C GLY A 301 -6.65 12.23 15.39
N SER A 302 -6.08 11.88 14.26
CA SER A 302 -6.52 12.30 12.91
C SER A 302 -7.56 11.35 12.31
N MET A 303 -8.36 11.82 11.33
CA MET A 303 -9.40 10.98 10.73
C MET A 303 -8.96 10.26 9.44
N PHE A 304 -8.23 10.93 8.56
CA PHE A 304 -7.88 10.43 7.23
C PHE A 304 -6.44 10.77 6.85
N GLY A 305 -5.90 10.00 5.89
CA GLY A 305 -4.62 10.29 5.27
C GLY A 305 -4.70 11.43 4.26
N ALA A 306 -3.59 12.12 4.07
CA ALA A 306 -3.46 13.25 3.15
C ALA A 306 -2.78 12.87 1.81
N ILE A 307 -2.76 11.61 1.42
CA ILE A 307 -2.23 11.19 0.11
C ILE A 307 -3.34 10.56 -0.73
N GLU A 308 -3.54 11.13 -1.92
CA GLU A 308 -4.49 10.62 -2.91
C GLU A 308 -4.10 9.22 -3.39
N PRO A 309 -4.93 8.18 -3.22
CA PRO A 309 -4.60 6.81 -3.59
C PRO A 309 -4.27 6.60 -5.07
N PHE A 310 -4.82 7.44 -5.96
CA PHE A 310 -4.62 7.29 -7.41
C PHE A 310 -3.22 7.65 -7.89
N VAL A 311 -2.44 8.35 -7.08
CA VAL A 311 -1.03 8.63 -7.37
C VAL A 311 -0.08 7.74 -6.58
N MET A 312 -0.61 6.83 -5.77
CA MET A 312 0.14 5.83 -5.02
C MET A 312 0.46 4.62 -5.91
N LYS A 313 1.70 4.18 -5.92
CA LYS A 313 2.13 2.94 -6.58
C LYS A 313 1.99 1.74 -5.63
N THR A 314 2.57 1.86 -4.44
CA THR A 314 2.55 0.82 -3.41
C THR A 314 2.73 1.40 -2.01
N VAL A 315 2.20 0.70 -1.03
CA VAL A 315 2.43 0.94 0.39
C VAL A 315 3.04 -0.30 1.00
N ARG A 316 4.13 -0.14 1.74
CA ARG A 316 4.73 -1.19 2.54
C ARG A 316 4.58 -0.84 4.01
N TYR A 317 3.95 -1.73 4.75
CA TYR A 317 3.76 -1.60 6.19
C TYR A 317 4.53 -2.70 6.92
N SER A 318 5.41 -2.30 7.84
CA SER A 318 6.14 -3.21 8.72
C SER A 318 5.70 -3.00 10.17
N SER A 319 5.27 -4.07 10.83
CA SER A 319 4.78 -4.05 12.21
C SER A 319 5.81 -4.53 13.24
N GLY A 320 7.08 -4.73 12.85
CA GLY A 320 8.19 -5.11 13.72
C GLY A 320 9.31 -5.83 12.98
N GLY A 321 10.47 -5.96 13.57
CA GLY A 321 11.62 -6.65 12.98
C GLY A 321 12.13 -6.01 11.68
N PHE A 322 11.98 -4.69 11.52
CA PHE A 322 12.35 -3.98 10.29
C PHE A 322 13.87 -3.79 10.16
N SER A 323 14.34 -3.58 8.92
CA SER A 323 15.75 -3.42 8.53
C SER A 323 16.46 -2.30 9.30
N ALA A 324 17.78 -2.42 9.45
CA ALA A 324 18.66 -1.39 10.02
C ALA A 324 18.59 -0.06 9.26
N ARG A 325 18.13 -0.10 8.02
CA ARG A 325 17.82 1.07 7.22
C ARG A 325 16.88 2.05 7.93
N HIS A 326 15.93 1.56 8.73
CA HIS A 326 14.92 2.39 9.39
C HIS A 326 15.30 2.66 10.84
N GLY A 327 15.58 3.92 11.16
CA GLY A 327 15.83 4.41 12.51
C GLY A 327 14.70 5.27 13.04
N ASN A 328 14.81 5.68 14.30
CA ASN A 328 13.86 6.56 14.98
C ASN A 328 12.40 6.07 14.85
N ALA A 329 12.19 4.78 15.05
CA ALA A 329 10.90 4.10 15.05
C ALA A 329 10.92 2.95 16.06
N LEU A 330 9.89 2.82 16.89
CA LEU A 330 9.80 1.76 17.89
C LEU A 330 8.81 0.67 17.52
N SER A 331 7.70 1.01 16.85
CA SER A 331 6.61 0.05 16.65
C SER A 331 6.42 -0.35 15.21
N GLY A 332 6.52 0.58 14.27
CA GLY A 332 6.27 0.29 12.87
C GLY A 332 6.94 1.23 11.89
N VAL A 333 6.91 0.84 10.62
CA VAL A 333 7.36 1.66 9.49
C VAL A 333 6.31 1.57 8.40
N LEU A 334 5.87 2.71 7.91
CA LEU A 334 4.98 2.85 6.77
C LEU A 334 5.71 3.57 5.64
N GLU A 335 5.95 2.86 4.54
CA GLU A 335 6.56 3.42 3.34
C GLU A 335 5.54 3.53 2.22
N ILE A 336 5.40 4.71 1.65
CA ILE A 336 4.53 5.00 0.52
C ILE A 336 5.40 5.37 -0.68
N GLU A 337 5.23 4.66 -1.78
CA GLU A 337 5.85 4.99 -3.05
C GLU A 337 4.78 5.52 -4.00
N THR A 338 5.03 6.69 -4.60
CA THR A 338 4.13 7.29 -5.59
C THR A 338 4.46 6.80 -7.00
N ASP A 339 3.55 7.06 -7.94
CA ASP A 339 3.71 6.68 -9.35
C ASP A 339 5.02 7.21 -9.94
N GLY A 340 5.62 6.41 -10.82
CA GLY A 340 6.79 6.76 -11.60
C GLY A 340 6.48 7.71 -12.77
N ARG A 341 7.43 7.86 -13.69
CA ARG A 341 7.30 8.69 -14.88
C ARG A 341 6.18 8.16 -15.79
N PRO A 342 5.11 8.93 -16.04
CA PRO A 342 4.06 8.53 -16.96
C PRO A 342 4.56 8.49 -18.40
N ARG A 343 4.13 7.49 -19.14
CA ARG A 343 4.48 7.31 -20.56
C ARG A 343 3.38 7.82 -21.50
N GLU A 344 2.15 7.90 -20.99
CA GLU A 344 0.96 8.33 -21.73
C GLU A 344 0.28 9.49 -21.00
N ARG A 345 -0.47 10.30 -21.75
CA ARG A 345 -1.34 11.32 -21.17
C ARG A 345 -2.61 10.66 -20.67
N GLN A 346 -3.01 11.02 -19.47
CA GLN A 346 -4.23 10.54 -18.86
C GLN A 346 -4.80 11.62 -17.96
N THR A 347 -6.10 11.84 -18.05
CA THR A 347 -6.83 12.73 -17.17
C THR A 347 -7.92 11.93 -16.45
N ARG A 348 -8.05 12.19 -15.17
CA ARG A 348 -9.07 11.57 -14.34
C ARG A 348 -9.81 12.66 -13.55
N ALA A 349 -11.11 12.51 -13.41
CA ALA A 349 -11.95 13.32 -12.54
C ALA A 349 -12.92 12.42 -11.77
N GLY A 350 -13.11 12.70 -10.49
CA GLY A 350 -14.02 11.96 -9.61
C GLY A 350 -14.85 12.91 -8.75
N VAL A 351 -16.07 12.53 -8.47
CA VAL A 351 -16.96 13.24 -7.56
C VAL A 351 -17.79 12.26 -6.74
N SER A 352 -18.00 12.58 -5.47
CA SER A 352 -18.86 11.85 -4.54
C SER A 352 -19.55 12.81 -3.57
N LEU A 353 -20.39 12.29 -2.69
CA LEU A 353 -21.03 13.08 -1.62
C LEU A 353 -20.03 13.67 -0.61
N VAL A 354 -18.77 13.20 -0.62
CA VAL A 354 -17.75 13.62 0.37
C VAL A 354 -16.57 14.34 -0.24
N GLN A 355 -16.31 14.17 -1.55
CA GLN A 355 -15.12 14.75 -2.18
C GLN A 355 -15.25 14.88 -3.70
N ALA A 356 -14.47 15.80 -4.23
CA ALA A 356 -14.14 15.89 -5.64
C ALA A 356 -12.63 15.77 -5.82
N SER A 357 -12.19 15.10 -6.89
CA SER A 357 -10.77 14.93 -7.18
C SER A 357 -10.48 14.97 -8.67
N GLY A 358 -9.27 15.38 -9.03
CA GLY A 358 -8.79 15.39 -10.40
C GLY A 358 -7.30 15.04 -10.46
N THR A 359 -6.91 14.27 -11.48
CA THR A 359 -5.52 13.90 -11.71
C THR A 359 -5.20 14.07 -13.19
N ILE A 360 -4.10 14.75 -13.49
CA ILE A 360 -3.54 14.87 -14.83
C ILE A 360 -2.14 14.30 -14.80
N ARG A 361 -1.82 13.41 -15.74
CA ARG A 361 -0.50 12.84 -15.88
C ARG A 361 -0.09 12.76 -17.36
N GLY A 362 1.20 12.84 -17.62
CA GLY A 362 1.70 12.67 -18.98
C GLY A 362 3.21 12.85 -19.13
N PRO A 363 3.77 12.38 -20.25
CA PRO A 363 5.14 12.68 -20.62
C PRO A 363 5.27 14.16 -21.01
N ILE A 364 6.38 14.78 -20.63
CA ILE A 364 6.80 16.10 -21.06
C ILE A 364 7.71 15.94 -22.29
N ASN A 365 8.64 15.00 -22.21
CA ASN A 365 9.53 14.59 -23.28
C ASN A 365 9.95 13.11 -23.04
N PRO A 366 10.77 12.47 -23.93
CA PRO A 366 11.18 11.09 -23.77
C PRO A 366 11.91 10.76 -22.46
N LYS A 367 12.50 11.76 -21.78
CA LYS A 367 13.23 11.57 -20.52
C LYS A 367 12.50 12.12 -19.30
N ALA A 368 11.46 12.93 -19.47
CA ALA A 368 10.75 13.59 -18.39
C ALA A 368 9.24 13.40 -18.50
N GLY A 369 8.58 13.30 -17.37
CA GLY A 369 7.13 13.27 -17.26
C GLY A 369 6.70 13.64 -15.85
N GLY A 370 5.44 13.86 -15.65
CA GLY A 370 4.93 14.22 -14.34
C GLY A 370 3.43 14.03 -14.22
N TRP A 371 2.96 14.20 -13.02
CA TRP A 371 1.56 14.16 -12.69
C TRP A 371 1.24 15.16 -11.60
N ILE A 372 0.02 15.62 -11.58
CA ILE A 372 -0.57 16.45 -10.54
C ILE A 372 -1.96 15.92 -10.20
N SER A 373 -2.26 15.84 -8.93
CA SER A 373 -3.56 15.45 -8.40
C SER A 373 -4.03 16.48 -7.39
N SER A 374 -5.31 16.82 -7.44
CA SER A 374 -5.97 17.66 -6.45
C SER A 374 -7.22 16.96 -5.93
N ARG A 375 -7.47 17.11 -4.64
CA ARG A 375 -8.67 16.59 -3.98
C ARG A 375 -9.21 17.66 -3.03
N VAL A 376 -10.51 17.88 -3.12
CA VAL A 376 -11.27 18.72 -2.19
C VAL A 376 -12.29 17.84 -1.51
N SER A 377 -12.25 17.74 -0.18
CA SER A 377 -13.27 17.05 0.60
C SER A 377 -14.23 18.07 1.20
N HIS A 378 -15.52 17.86 1.03
CA HIS A 378 -16.57 18.71 1.55
C HIS A 378 -17.74 17.86 2.03
N THR A 379 -17.83 17.65 3.32
CA THR A 379 -18.77 16.69 3.93
C THR A 379 -20.18 17.23 4.12
N GLY A 380 -20.46 18.49 3.78
CA GLY A 380 -21.75 19.15 4.06
C GLY A 380 -22.95 18.48 3.41
N ALA A 381 -22.80 17.95 2.17
CA ALA A 381 -23.87 17.21 1.51
C ALA A 381 -24.19 15.92 2.26
N LEU A 382 -23.14 15.16 2.64
CA LEU A 382 -23.27 13.94 3.42
C LEU A 382 -23.95 14.17 4.75
N LEU A 383 -23.51 15.18 5.51
CA LEU A 383 -24.04 15.50 6.85
C LEU A 383 -25.52 15.90 6.79
N ARG A 384 -25.93 16.74 5.81
CA ARG A 384 -27.33 17.09 5.61
C ARG A 384 -28.19 15.88 5.26
N THR A 385 -27.73 15.04 4.33
CA THR A 385 -28.45 13.83 3.90
C THR A 385 -28.71 12.87 5.05
N HIS A 386 -27.83 12.84 6.06
CA HIS A 386 -27.93 11.93 7.20
C HIS A 386 -28.43 12.62 8.49
N GLY A 387 -28.91 13.86 8.42
CA GLY A 387 -29.46 14.57 9.57
C GLY A 387 -28.44 14.85 10.67
N ARG A 388 -27.20 15.12 10.30
CA ARG A 388 -26.07 15.34 11.22
C ARG A 388 -25.42 16.72 11.07
N ALA A 389 -26.05 17.61 10.33
CA ALA A 389 -25.52 18.95 10.09
C ALA A 389 -25.33 19.73 11.39
N ASP A 390 -26.24 19.53 12.34
CA ASP A 390 -26.29 20.26 13.64
C ASP A 390 -25.15 19.84 14.59
N GLU A 391 -24.47 18.72 14.31
CA GLU A 391 -23.27 18.32 15.08
C GLU A 391 -22.06 19.25 14.79
N PHE A 392 -22.16 20.12 13.76
CA PHE A 392 -21.04 20.92 13.29
C PHE A 392 -21.43 22.39 13.10
N ASP A 393 -20.54 23.28 13.49
CA ASP A 393 -20.60 24.70 13.09
C ASP A 393 -19.79 24.87 11.78
N GLY A 394 -20.46 24.58 10.66
CA GLY A 394 -19.81 24.43 9.36
C GLY A 394 -19.27 23.01 9.08
N ALA A 395 -19.49 22.54 7.86
CA ALA A 395 -19.09 21.21 7.47
C ALA A 395 -17.55 21.08 7.43
N PRO A 396 -16.99 19.99 7.96
CA PRO A 396 -15.56 19.68 7.78
C PRO A 396 -15.17 19.70 6.31
N HIS A 397 -14.05 20.35 6.00
CA HIS A 397 -13.53 20.45 4.64
C HIS A 397 -12.02 20.33 4.62
N SER A 398 -11.47 19.82 3.52
CA SER A 398 -10.03 19.77 3.29
C SER A 398 -9.70 19.95 1.83
N GLU A 399 -8.54 20.52 1.56
CA GLU A 399 -7.96 20.71 0.23
C GLU A 399 -6.58 20.07 0.21
N GLU A 400 -6.32 19.29 -0.82
CA GLU A 400 -5.06 18.60 -1.02
C GLU A 400 -4.60 18.75 -2.46
N MET A 401 -3.33 19.04 -2.64
CA MET A 401 -2.67 18.99 -3.94
C MET A 401 -1.34 18.25 -3.79
N ILE A 402 -1.13 17.27 -4.63
CA ILE A 402 0.12 16.53 -4.74
C ILE A 402 0.56 16.46 -6.19
N GLY A 403 1.83 16.75 -6.45
CA GLY A 403 2.39 16.68 -7.80
C GLY A 403 3.80 16.14 -7.80
N SER A 404 4.19 15.49 -8.88
CA SER A 404 5.52 14.93 -9.05
C SER A 404 6.05 15.17 -10.46
N LEU A 405 7.29 15.63 -10.53
CA LEU A 405 8.10 15.69 -11.74
C LEU A 405 9.16 14.61 -11.67
N ILE A 406 9.23 13.76 -12.69
CA ILE A 406 10.15 12.63 -12.76
C ILE A 406 10.99 12.76 -14.02
N VAL A 407 12.29 12.71 -13.86
CA VAL A 407 13.28 12.78 -14.94
C VAL A 407 14.18 11.56 -14.90
N ASN A 408 14.36 10.92 -16.04
CA ASN A 408 15.31 9.83 -16.24
C ASN A 408 16.45 10.33 -17.14
N PRO A 409 17.51 10.94 -16.57
CA PRO A 409 18.63 11.47 -17.36
C PRO A 409 19.25 10.39 -18.24
N THR A 410 19.35 9.16 -17.69
CA THR A 410 19.76 7.95 -18.40
C THR A 410 18.74 6.83 -18.16
N GLN A 411 18.90 5.69 -18.81
CA GLN A 411 18.07 4.50 -18.52
C GLN A 411 18.33 3.91 -17.13
N LEU A 412 19.48 4.23 -16.52
CA LEU A 412 19.93 3.73 -15.23
C LEU A 412 19.77 4.75 -14.09
N SER A 413 19.20 5.92 -14.37
CA SER A 413 19.03 6.98 -13.37
C SER A 413 17.63 7.59 -13.38
N GLU A 414 17.14 7.92 -12.20
CA GLU A 414 15.86 8.63 -11.98
C GLU A 414 16.07 9.72 -10.94
N VAL A 415 15.54 10.89 -11.20
CA VAL A 415 15.39 11.99 -10.25
C VAL A 415 13.92 12.35 -10.18
N ARG A 416 13.40 12.50 -8.97
CA ARG A 416 12.00 12.80 -8.70
C ARG A 416 11.89 13.95 -7.72
N ALA A 417 11.05 14.92 -8.04
CA ALA A 417 10.62 15.97 -7.14
C ALA A 417 9.11 15.83 -6.91
N THR A 418 8.69 15.71 -5.66
CA THR A 418 7.27 15.60 -5.28
C THR A 418 6.94 16.70 -4.29
N ALA A 419 5.88 17.45 -4.55
CA ALA A 419 5.35 18.47 -3.66
C ALA A 419 3.98 18.05 -3.15
N ILE A 420 3.71 18.26 -1.86
CA ILE A 420 2.44 18.01 -1.19
C ILE A 420 2.03 19.28 -0.48
N VAL A 421 0.79 19.71 -0.70
CA VAL A 421 0.15 20.80 0.05
C VAL A 421 -1.21 20.30 0.48
N GLU A 422 -1.48 20.45 1.78
CA GLU A 422 -2.73 20.02 2.37
C GLU A 422 -3.20 21.07 3.37
N ARG A 423 -4.51 21.29 3.44
CA ARG A 423 -5.18 22.12 4.43
C ARG A 423 -6.49 21.48 4.83
N ASP A 424 -6.83 21.56 6.12
CA ASP A 424 -8.11 21.09 6.62
C ASP A 424 -8.68 21.99 7.71
N ALA A 425 -9.97 21.94 7.87
CA ALA A 425 -10.66 22.57 8.98
C ALA A 425 -11.91 21.78 9.38
N SER A 426 -12.16 21.75 10.69
CA SER A 426 -13.33 21.12 11.27
C SER A 426 -13.78 21.92 12.50
N ASN A 427 -15.08 22.15 12.61
CA ASN A 427 -15.67 22.77 13.79
C ASN A 427 -16.86 21.91 14.22
N ARG A 428 -16.74 21.24 15.35
CA ARG A 428 -17.74 20.30 15.85
C ARG A 428 -18.25 20.70 17.22
N TYR A 429 -19.55 20.62 17.46
CA TYR A 429 -20.11 20.76 18.81
C TYR A 429 -19.77 19.53 19.63
N LEU A 430 -19.19 19.76 20.80
CA LEU A 430 -18.85 18.73 21.77
C LEU A 430 -19.36 19.12 23.15
N THR A 431 -19.78 18.10 23.90
CA THR A 431 -19.99 18.18 25.35
C THR A 431 -18.95 17.30 26.01
N ALA A 432 -18.11 17.86 26.87
CA ALA A 432 -17.07 17.12 27.57
C ALA A 432 -16.82 17.68 28.95
N ALA A 433 -16.97 16.87 29.99
CA ALA A 433 -16.67 17.20 31.41
C ALA A 433 -17.27 18.54 31.88
N GLY A 434 -18.52 18.79 31.53
CA GLY A 434 -19.24 20.00 31.90
C GLY A 434 -19.01 21.22 30.99
N TRP A 435 -18.27 21.07 29.92
CA TRP A 435 -18.15 22.08 28.89
C TRP A 435 -19.00 21.72 27.69
N GLU A 436 -19.81 22.66 27.23
CA GLU A 436 -20.51 22.60 25.95
C GLU A 436 -19.98 23.68 25.03
N GLY A 437 -19.65 23.33 23.80
CA GLY A 437 -19.18 24.30 22.83
C GLY A 437 -18.56 23.72 21.59
N GLY A 438 -18.10 24.62 20.75
CA GLY A 438 -17.40 24.24 19.52
C GLY A 438 -15.98 23.79 19.80
N PHE A 439 -15.64 22.58 19.32
CA PHE A 439 -14.26 22.18 19.13
C PHE A 439 -13.87 22.55 17.70
N ALA A 440 -13.02 23.56 17.58
CA ALA A 440 -12.48 23.98 16.29
C ALA A 440 -11.08 23.41 16.08
N SER A 441 -10.79 22.91 14.89
CA SER A 441 -9.44 22.52 14.49
C SER A 441 -9.12 22.98 13.07
N ARG A 442 -7.87 23.36 12.85
CA ARG A 442 -7.31 23.68 11.53
C ARG A 442 -5.95 23.04 11.40
N GLY A 443 -5.69 22.49 10.23
CA GLY A 443 -4.42 21.88 9.88
C GLY A 443 -3.87 22.43 8.57
N SER A 444 -2.55 22.49 8.45
CA SER A 444 -1.91 22.65 7.15
C SER A 444 -0.58 21.91 7.12
N THR A 445 -0.31 21.21 6.03
CA THR A 445 0.94 20.50 5.79
C THR A 445 1.48 20.85 4.41
N ARG A 446 2.77 21.17 4.35
CA ARG A 446 3.51 21.37 3.10
C ARG A 446 4.76 20.51 3.14
N ALA A 447 4.97 19.71 2.09
CA ALA A 447 6.18 18.90 1.97
C ALA A 447 6.78 18.99 0.59
N LEU A 448 8.10 19.05 0.53
CA LEU A 448 8.90 18.92 -0.68
C LEU A 448 9.82 17.72 -0.52
N LEU A 449 9.71 16.76 -1.43
CA LEU A 449 10.44 15.51 -1.43
C LEU A 449 11.28 15.45 -2.70
N LEU A 450 12.57 15.29 -2.55
CA LEU A 450 13.49 15.04 -3.66
C LEU A 450 14.04 13.62 -3.49
N SER A 451 14.00 12.82 -4.51
CA SER A 451 14.61 11.50 -4.48
C SER A 451 15.39 11.24 -5.77
N SER A 452 16.50 10.54 -5.65
CA SER A 452 17.31 10.14 -6.77
C SER A 452 17.67 8.66 -6.64
N ARG A 453 17.80 7.99 -7.76
CA ARG A 453 18.29 6.63 -7.90
C ARG A 453 19.26 6.57 -9.06
N TRP A 454 20.40 5.98 -8.82
CA TRP A 454 21.40 5.72 -9.82
C TRP A 454 21.86 4.28 -9.74
N ILE A 455 21.96 3.61 -10.88
CA ILE A 455 22.43 2.24 -11.03
C ILE A 455 23.73 2.31 -11.82
N SER A 456 24.78 1.70 -11.31
CA SER A 456 26.04 1.61 -12.01
C SER A 456 25.94 0.67 -13.21
N SER A 457 26.54 1.05 -14.33
CA SER A 457 26.64 0.19 -15.51
C SER A 457 27.80 -0.80 -15.44
N THR A 458 28.76 -0.59 -14.54
CA THR A 458 30.00 -1.38 -14.43
C THR A 458 30.04 -2.29 -13.22
N MET A 459 29.34 -1.92 -12.15
CA MET A 459 29.27 -2.67 -10.89
C MET A 459 27.83 -2.92 -10.52
N PRO A 460 27.51 -4.01 -9.82
CA PRO A 460 26.16 -4.25 -9.28
C PRO A 460 25.90 -3.38 -8.05
N LEU A 461 25.92 -2.06 -8.23
CA LEU A 461 25.76 -1.03 -7.21
C LEU A 461 24.57 -0.13 -7.56
N VAL A 462 23.72 0.09 -6.57
CA VAL A 462 22.60 1.05 -6.62
C VAL A 462 22.80 2.09 -5.53
N LEU A 463 22.81 3.35 -5.92
CA LEU A 463 22.80 4.49 -4.98
C LEU A 463 21.43 5.15 -4.98
N ARG A 464 20.95 5.50 -3.79
CA ARG A 464 19.72 6.27 -3.61
C ARG A 464 19.97 7.45 -2.69
N GLY A 465 19.55 8.63 -3.14
CA GLY A 465 19.52 9.82 -2.32
C GLY A 465 18.08 10.26 -2.09
N SER A 466 17.75 10.76 -0.91
CA SER A 466 16.47 11.40 -0.64
C SER A 466 16.61 12.60 0.28
N PHE A 467 15.78 13.61 0.03
CA PHE A 467 15.56 14.77 0.90
C PHE A 467 14.07 14.96 1.09
N ALA A 468 13.64 15.24 2.31
CA ALA A 468 12.27 15.63 2.62
C ALA A 468 12.27 16.85 3.53
N GLY A 469 11.72 17.95 3.06
CA GLY A 469 11.40 19.13 3.85
C GLY A 469 9.89 19.15 4.10
N THR A 470 9.46 19.22 5.38
CA THR A 470 8.05 19.28 5.76
C THR A 470 7.83 20.42 6.74
N THR A 471 6.78 21.22 6.53
CA THR A 471 6.24 22.15 7.51
C THR A 471 4.79 21.78 7.81
N ARG A 472 4.42 21.81 9.07
CA ARG A 472 3.07 21.54 9.53
C ARG A 472 2.66 22.59 10.56
N SER A 473 1.44 23.13 10.41
CA SER A 473 0.76 23.93 11.43
C SER A 473 -0.51 23.21 11.83
N SER A 474 -0.81 23.16 13.11
CA SER A 474 -2.07 22.63 13.64
C SER A 474 -2.55 23.47 14.80
N ASP A 475 -3.79 23.93 14.69
CA ASP A 475 -4.45 24.75 15.69
C ASP A 475 -5.73 24.06 16.13
N TRP A 476 -5.99 24.01 17.41
CA TRP A 476 -7.29 23.62 17.90
C TRP A 476 -7.70 24.43 19.12
N SER A 477 -9.00 24.59 19.32
CA SER A 477 -9.58 25.26 20.49
C SER A 477 -10.85 24.57 20.96
N PHE A 478 -11.08 24.55 22.28
CA PHE A 478 -12.30 24.06 22.90
C PHE A 478 -12.51 24.81 24.23
N GLY A 479 -13.49 25.69 24.32
CA GLY A 479 -13.68 26.57 25.46
C GLY A 479 -12.43 27.43 25.68
N VAL A 480 -11.87 27.38 26.91
CA VAL A 480 -10.63 28.08 27.25
C VAL A 480 -9.36 27.36 26.82
N LEU A 481 -9.49 26.10 26.39
CA LEU A 481 -8.36 25.32 25.91
C LEU A 481 -8.01 25.71 24.49
N SER A 482 -6.73 25.84 24.20
CA SER A 482 -6.23 26.10 22.87
C SER A 482 -4.82 25.57 22.72
N ARG A 483 -4.46 25.18 21.49
CA ARG A 483 -3.11 24.82 21.15
C ARG A 483 -2.80 25.18 19.70
N GLU A 484 -1.80 25.99 19.53
CA GLU A 484 -1.16 26.23 18.23
C GLU A 484 0.18 25.51 18.22
N ARG A 485 0.43 24.77 17.18
CA ARG A 485 1.68 24.03 16.99
C ARG A 485 2.19 24.22 15.58
N ASP A 486 3.40 24.75 15.46
CA ASP A 486 4.16 24.84 14.23
C ASP A 486 5.35 23.90 14.28
N GLU A 487 5.47 23.05 13.29
CA GLU A 487 6.55 22.08 13.17
C GLU A 487 7.23 22.21 11.79
N ALA A 488 8.55 22.09 11.78
CA ALA A 488 9.34 22.01 10.57
C ALA A 488 10.36 20.88 10.70
N SER A 489 10.48 20.06 9.67
CA SER A 489 11.51 19.03 9.62
C SER A 489 12.20 18.99 8.25
N ALA A 490 13.48 18.65 8.27
CA ALA A 490 14.27 18.38 7.10
C ALA A 490 15.01 17.06 7.30
N THR A 491 14.86 16.12 6.39
CA THR A 491 15.51 14.82 6.46
C THR A 491 16.30 14.59 5.17
N SER A 492 17.58 14.25 5.28
CA SER A 492 18.43 13.88 4.16
C SER A 492 18.95 12.47 4.37
N ARG A 493 19.00 11.68 3.31
CA ARG A 493 19.43 10.29 3.36
C ARG A 493 20.18 9.89 2.11
N LEU A 494 21.22 9.08 2.30
CA LEU A 494 21.97 8.43 1.23
C LEU A 494 22.11 6.95 1.57
N ASP A 495 21.71 6.08 0.63
CA ASP A 495 21.79 4.63 0.73
C ASP A 495 22.60 4.07 -0.44
N ALA A 496 23.43 3.06 -0.16
CA ALA A 496 24.15 2.24 -1.13
C ALA A 496 23.74 0.78 -0.97
N GLU A 497 23.47 0.11 -2.07
CA GLU A 497 23.21 -1.34 -2.15
C GLU A 497 24.19 -1.95 -3.15
N TRP A 498 24.99 -2.88 -2.69
CA TRP A 498 25.99 -3.56 -3.48
C TRP A 498 25.79 -5.07 -3.44
N GLU A 499 25.53 -5.66 -4.59
CA GLU A 499 25.46 -7.12 -4.78
C GLU A 499 26.88 -7.62 -5.09
N ALA A 500 27.64 -8.00 -4.07
CA ALA A 500 29.01 -8.45 -4.22
C ALA A 500 29.11 -9.75 -5.05
N ASN A 501 28.11 -10.64 -4.90
CA ASN A 501 27.91 -11.83 -5.72
C ASN A 501 26.45 -12.31 -5.58
N ALA A 502 26.07 -13.37 -6.28
CA ALA A 502 24.69 -13.89 -6.31
C ALA A 502 24.10 -14.30 -4.93
N GLY A 503 24.91 -14.40 -3.90
CA GLY A 503 24.50 -14.76 -2.54
C GLY A 503 24.85 -13.73 -1.48
N LEU A 504 25.49 -12.62 -1.84
CA LEU A 504 25.96 -11.61 -0.88
C LEU A 504 25.53 -10.22 -1.32
N MET A 505 24.62 -9.62 -0.55
CA MET A 505 24.18 -8.24 -0.69
C MET A 505 24.60 -7.42 0.52
N VAL A 506 25.25 -6.29 0.30
CA VAL A 506 25.64 -5.33 1.35
C VAL A 506 24.86 -4.04 1.15
N ARG A 507 24.28 -3.53 2.23
CA ARG A 507 23.57 -2.26 2.26
C ARG A 507 24.14 -1.38 3.35
N ALA A 508 24.36 -0.12 3.06
CA ALA A 508 24.83 0.86 4.03
C ALA A 508 24.22 2.23 3.71
N GLY A 509 24.14 3.08 4.71
CA GLY A 509 23.64 4.43 4.48
C GLY A 509 23.80 5.35 5.68
N ILE A 510 23.56 6.63 5.40
CA ILE A 510 23.57 7.73 6.36
C ILE A 510 22.27 8.50 6.28
N GLU A 511 21.77 8.92 7.42
CA GLU A 511 20.58 9.77 7.55
C GLU A 511 20.88 10.93 8.49
N HIS A 512 20.47 12.13 8.09
CA HIS A 512 20.43 13.31 8.95
C HIS A 512 19.01 13.84 8.99
N ALA A 513 18.49 14.19 10.16
CA ALA A 513 17.20 14.83 10.35
C ALA A 513 17.32 15.99 11.32
N ALA A 514 16.84 17.15 10.89
CA ALA A 514 16.65 18.35 11.72
C ALA A 514 15.16 18.59 11.90
N HIS A 515 14.77 18.99 13.12
CA HIS A 515 13.39 19.27 13.44
C HIS A 515 13.29 20.50 14.35
N ARG A 516 12.28 21.30 14.13
CA ARG A 516 11.95 22.47 14.95
C ARG A 516 10.47 22.47 15.25
N ARG A 517 10.13 22.91 16.45
CA ARG A 517 8.75 23.00 16.92
C ARG A 517 8.56 24.25 17.76
N ARG A 518 7.42 24.88 17.57
CA ARG A 518 6.93 26.00 18.36
C ARG A 518 5.52 25.71 18.84
N GLU A 519 5.22 25.95 20.10
CA GLU A 519 3.89 25.72 20.65
C GLU A 519 3.45 26.93 21.50
N ASN A 520 2.18 27.32 21.31
CA ASN A 520 1.46 28.30 22.11
C ASN A 520 0.11 27.69 22.53
N GLY A 521 -0.50 28.27 23.56
CA GLY A 521 -1.86 27.92 23.92
C GLY A 521 -2.12 27.81 25.42
N THR A 522 -3.31 27.35 25.74
CA THR A 522 -3.75 27.11 27.12
C THR A 522 -4.09 25.65 27.30
N VAL A 523 -3.36 24.97 28.17
CA VAL A 523 -3.51 23.52 28.40
C VAL A 523 -3.84 23.27 29.86
N PRO A 524 -4.59 22.21 30.22
CA PRO A 524 -4.91 21.90 31.61
C PRO A 524 -3.65 21.50 32.39
N VAL A 525 -3.60 21.90 33.69
CA VAL A 525 -2.53 21.50 34.63
C VAL A 525 -2.82 20.11 35.21
N SER A 526 -4.09 19.76 35.35
CA SER A 526 -4.56 18.46 35.87
C SER A 526 -5.40 17.71 34.82
N ALA A 527 -5.78 16.49 35.14
CA ALA A 527 -6.67 15.69 34.27
C ALA A 527 -8.08 16.27 34.13
N SER A 528 -8.49 17.17 35.03
CA SER A 528 -9.80 17.82 34.98
C SER A 528 -9.73 18.99 34.00
N VAL A 529 -10.66 19.00 33.04
CA VAL A 529 -10.95 20.15 32.17
C VAL A 529 -12.27 20.82 32.55
N ALA A 530 -12.85 20.45 33.72
CA ALA A 530 -14.09 21.03 34.21
C ALA A 530 -13.96 22.52 34.49
N PRO A 531 -15.09 23.29 34.52
CA PRO A 531 -15.08 24.66 34.95
C PRO A 531 -14.41 24.81 36.34
N GLY A 532 -13.49 25.78 36.48
CA GLY A 532 -12.70 25.97 37.70
C GLY A 532 -11.37 25.19 37.76
N SER A 533 -11.07 24.36 36.82
CA SER A 533 -9.76 23.69 36.70
C SER A 533 -8.64 24.71 36.50
N SER A 534 -7.44 24.34 36.94
CA SER A 534 -6.24 25.17 36.72
C SER A 534 -5.67 24.93 35.32
N PHE A 535 -5.29 26.01 34.65
CA PHE A 535 -4.71 25.98 33.30
C PHE A 535 -3.32 26.59 33.32
N ARG A 536 -2.46 26.10 32.42
CA ARG A 536 -1.14 26.64 32.19
C ARG A 536 -1.08 27.25 30.80
N THR A 537 -0.60 28.46 30.68
CA THR A 537 -0.28 29.03 29.38
C THR A 537 1.05 28.48 28.88
N LEU A 538 1.05 28.03 27.65
CA LEU A 538 2.25 27.77 26.86
C LEU A 538 2.55 29.04 26.09
N ASP A 539 3.65 29.72 26.45
CA ASP A 539 4.05 30.95 25.79
C ASP A 539 5.35 30.71 25.03
N ASP A 540 5.24 30.62 23.68
CA ASP A 540 6.34 30.46 22.76
C ASP A 540 7.32 29.33 23.13
N LEU A 541 6.77 28.17 23.49
CA LEU A 541 7.59 26.98 23.81
C LEU A 541 8.31 26.50 22.55
N ARG A 542 9.60 26.71 22.47
CA ARG A 542 10.43 26.30 21.31
C ARG A 542 11.27 25.08 21.65
N SER A 543 11.32 24.14 20.72
CA SER A 543 12.21 22.99 20.77
C SER A 543 12.85 22.72 19.41
N SER A 544 14.09 22.31 19.44
CA SER A 544 14.82 21.88 18.25
C SER A 544 15.61 20.63 18.56
N ALA A 545 15.83 19.80 17.54
CA ALA A 545 16.63 18.62 17.67
C ALA A 545 17.20 18.17 16.33
N ASP A 546 18.40 17.63 16.41
CA ASP A 546 19.13 17.05 15.30
C ASP A 546 19.40 15.58 15.58
N GLN A 547 19.31 14.80 14.54
CA GLN A 547 19.59 13.36 14.54
C GLN A 547 20.57 13.06 13.42
N VAL A 548 21.56 12.22 13.72
CA VAL A 548 22.42 11.58 12.72
C VAL A 548 22.40 10.08 12.95
N GLY A 549 22.20 9.31 11.89
CA GLY A 549 22.21 7.85 11.94
C GLY A 549 23.05 7.24 10.84
N LEU A 550 23.77 6.20 11.17
CA LEU A 550 24.53 5.36 10.25
C LEU A 550 24.03 3.93 10.35
N TYR A 551 23.90 3.23 9.24
CA TYR A 551 23.57 1.80 9.26
C TYR A 551 24.41 1.02 8.26
N ALA A 552 24.58 -0.26 8.57
CA ALA A 552 25.07 -1.26 7.65
C ALA A 552 24.36 -2.59 7.89
N GLU A 553 24.04 -3.30 6.82
CA GLU A 553 23.51 -4.67 6.89
C GLU A 553 24.01 -5.52 5.74
N THR A 554 24.21 -6.80 6.01
CA THR A 554 24.65 -7.80 5.04
C THR A 554 23.61 -8.90 4.96
N GLU A 555 23.21 -9.26 3.77
CA GLU A 555 22.33 -10.39 3.47
C GLU A 555 23.14 -11.48 2.76
N LEU A 556 23.11 -12.67 3.36
CA LEU A 556 23.70 -13.90 2.83
C LEU A 556 22.58 -14.82 2.38
N ALA A 557 22.54 -15.18 1.10
CA ALA A 557 21.50 -16.04 0.53
C ALA A 557 22.12 -17.28 -0.14
N SER A 558 21.65 -18.46 0.23
CA SER A 558 22.07 -19.74 -0.36
C SER A 558 21.01 -20.82 -0.18
N GLY A 559 20.72 -21.62 -1.19
CA GLY A 559 19.89 -22.82 -1.09
C GLY A 559 18.48 -22.63 -0.54
N GLY A 560 17.89 -21.44 -0.69
CA GLY A 560 16.56 -21.10 -0.14
C GLY A 560 16.60 -20.53 1.29
N THR A 561 17.80 -20.38 1.88
CA THR A 561 18.05 -19.69 3.14
C THR A 561 18.53 -18.27 2.86
N SER A 562 18.04 -17.27 3.59
CA SER A 562 18.58 -15.92 3.61
C SER A 562 18.78 -15.49 5.06
N LEU A 563 19.99 -15.05 5.40
CA LEU A 563 20.36 -14.48 6.69
C LEU A 563 20.77 -13.02 6.50
N THR A 564 20.08 -12.12 7.16
CA THR A 564 20.43 -10.70 7.20
C THR A 564 20.94 -10.37 8.61
N VAL A 565 22.11 -9.78 8.70
CA VAL A 565 22.71 -9.27 9.93
C VAL A 565 23.10 -7.82 9.69
N GLY A 566 22.76 -6.95 10.62
CA GLY A 566 23.07 -5.54 10.50
C GLY A 566 23.00 -4.80 11.82
N GLY A 567 23.35 -3.54 11.75
CA GLY A 567 23.30 -2.65 12.88
C GLY A 567 23.11 -1.20 12.43
N ARG A 568 22.62 -0.41 13.37
CA ARG A 568 22.46 1.01 13.22
C ARG A 568 23.00 1.74 14.43
N ALA A 569 23.66 2.86 14.21
CA ALA A 569 24.15 3.75 15.27
C ALA A 569 23.52 5.12 15.05
N ASP A 570 22.83 5.63 16.07
CA ASP A 570 22.14 6.93 16.02
C ASP A 570 22.58 7.84 17.16
N ARG A 571 22.80 9.11 16.85
CA ARG A 571 22.73 10.20 17.81
C ARG A 571 21.32 10.76 17.80
N LEU A 572 20.53 10.43 18.81
CA LEU A 572 19.13 10.78 18.90
C LEU A 572 18.88 12.06 19.72
N PRO A 573 17.80 12.81 19.41
CA PRO A 573 17.41 13.96 20.20
C PRO A 573 17.14 13.61 21.67
N GLY A 574 17.72 14.39 22.58
CA GLY A 574 17.53 14.22 24.02
C GLY A 574 18.35 13.07 24.66
N GLU A 575 19.23 12.44 23.86
CA GLU A 575 20.21 11.47 24.34
C GLU A 575 21.60 12.09 24.50
N THR A 576 22.36 11.63 25.50
CA THR A 576 23.73 12.12 25.78
C THR A 576 24.80 11.30 25.02
N GLY A 577 24.41 10.19 24.41
CA GLY A 577 25.34 9.26 23.73
C GLY A 577 24.83 8.79 22.37
N ILE A 578 25.54 7.82 21.82
CA ILE A 578 25.17 7.11 20.61
C ILE A 578 24.42 5.83 21.01
N THR A 579 23.23 5.61 20.45
CA THR A 579 22.50 4.36 20.58
C THR A 579 22.97 3.39 19.51
N VAL A 580 23.01 2.09 19.81
CA VAL A 580 23.38 1.03 18.86
C VAL A 580 22.27 0.00 18.79
N ASP A 581 21.80 -0.27 17.59
CA ASP A 581 20.64 -1.10 17.27
C ASP A 581 21.06 -2.33 16.44
N PRO A 582 21.50 -3.43 17.07
CA PRO A 582 21.76 -4.69 16.34
C PRO A 582 20.44 -5.29 15.85
N ARG A 583 20.45 -5.88 14.65
CA ARG A 583 19.30 -6.50 13.98
C ARG A 583 19.71 -7.77 13.26
N ILE A 584 18.82 -8.75 13.29
CA ILE A 584 19.01 -10.02 12.61
C ILE A 584 17.67 -10.48 12.01
N ALA A 585 17.74 -11.07 10.82
CA ALA A 585 16.59 -11.73 10.20
C ALA A 585 17.07 -13.00 9.48
N LEU A 586 16.32 -14.08 9.64
CA LEU A 586 16.53 -15.36 8.98
C LEU A 586 15.25 -15.73 8.24
N SER A 587 15.39 -16.18 7.02
CA SER A 587 14.32 -16.74 6.21
C SER A 587 14.75 -18.07 5.62
N GLN A 588 13.90 -19.09 5.72
CA GLN A 588 14.13 -20.43 5.19
C GLN A 588 12.94 -20.88 4.37
N ARG A 589 13.17 -21.23 3.13
CA ARG A 589 12.17 -21.89 2.28
C ARG A 589 12.15 -23.39 2.57
N ILE A 590 10.95 -23.92 2.82
CA ILE A 590 10.70 -25.33 3.12
C ILE A 590 9.52 -25.78 2.21
N GLY A 591 9.85 -26.30 1.03
CA GLY A 591 8.84 -26.57 -0.01
C GLY A 591 8.08 -25.31 -0.43
N GLU A 592 6.76 -25.28 -0.29
CA GLU A 592 5.91 -24.13 -0.60
C GLU A 592 5.81 -23.11 0.55
N TRP A 593 6.37 -23.45 1.71
CA TRP A 593 6.35 -22.59 2.89
C TRP A 593 7.66 -21.83 3.05
N THR A 594 7.58 -20.66 3.66
CA THR A 594 8.76 -19.88 4.08
C THR A 594 8.62 -19.59 5.57
N ALA A 595 9.55 -20.13 6.36
CA ALA A 595 9.69 -19.78 7.77
C ALA A 595 10.57 -18.54 7.90
N ARG A 596 10.26 -17.65 8.86
CA ARG A 596 10.97 -16.39 9.08
C ARG A 596 11.13 -16.12 10.56
N LEU A 597 12.31 -15.63 10.92
CA LEU A 597 12.63 -15.13 12.26
C LEU A 597 13.27 -13.76 12.11
N SER A 598 12.92 -12.83 12.97
CA SER A 598 13.64 -11.56 13.06
C SER A 598 13.65 -11.03 14.49
N GLY A 599 14.68 -10.27 14.80
CA GLY A 599 14.82 -9.64 16.09
C GLY A 599 15.80 -8.47 16.05
N GLY A 600 15.74 -7.63 17.05
CA GLY A 600 16.64 -6.50 17.17
C GLY A 600 16.26 -5.54 18.27
N VAL A 601 17.13 -4.55 18.45
CA VAL A 601 16.93 -3.41 19.34
C VAL A 601 16.61 -2.19 18.48
N PHE A 602 15.75 -1.34 18.99
CA PHE A 602 15.22 -0.16 18.29
C PHE A 602 15.18 1.01 19.27
N HIS A 603 15.66 2.19 18.86
CA HIS A 603 15.57 3.41 19.62
C HIS A 603 14.81 4.49 18.87
N GLN A 604 14.16 5.38 19.63
CA GLN A 604 13.47 6.55 19.12
C GLN A 604 13.78 7.76 20.01
N GLY A 605 14.29 8.84 19.40
CA GLY A 605 14.41 10.12 20.05
C GLY A 605 13.03 10.77 20.21
N ARG A 606 12.78 11.31 21.42
CA ARG A 606 11.52 11.99 21.72
C ARG A 606 11.80 13.46 22.06
N TRP A 607 10.88 14.32 21.68
CA TRP A 607 10.98 15.75 21.87
C TRP A 607 10.77 16.14 23.32
N ARG A 608 11.53 17.08 23.81
CA ARG A 608 11.16 17.78 25.05
C ARG A 608 9.90 18.63 24.75
N GLY A 609 8.82 18.42 25.49
CA GLY A 609 7.63 19.24 25.38
C GLY A 609 6.45 18.63 24.62
N ASP A 610 6.43 17.31 24.36
CA ASP A 610 5.17 16.63 24.05
C ASP A 610 4.24 16.77 25.27
N ALA A 611 3.59 17.95 25.38
CA ALA A 611 2.57 18.14 26.39
C ALA A 611 1.31 17.42 25.95
N ALA A 612 1.11 16.18 26.40
CA ALA A 612 -0.21 15.59 26.36
C ALA A 612 -1.12 16.38 27.30
N ILE A 613 -2.39 16.35 27.02
CA ILE A 613 -3.40 16.71 27.97
C ILE A 613 -3.26 15.76 29.17
N PRO A 614 -2.99 16.23 30.37
CA PRO A 614 -2.81 15.37 31.53
C PRO A 614 -4.08 14.55 31.76
N ASP A 615 -3.99 13.24 31.80
CA ASP A 615 -5.06 12.34 32.20
C ASP A 615 -4.57 11.47 33.36
N ALA A 616 -5.02 11.80 34.60
CA ALA A 616 -4.63 11.05 35.79
C ALA A 616 -5.20 9.61 35.81
N GLY A 617 -6.25 9.37 35.05
CA GLY A 617 -6.82 8.03 34.83
C GLY A 617 -6.05 7.17 33.84
N MET A 618 -5.05 7.71 33.16
CA MET A 618 -4.23 6.99 32.19
C MET A 618 -2.79 6.81 32.68
N PRO A 619 -2.23 5.60 32.65
CA PRO A 619 -0.79 5.43 32.84
C PRO A 619 0.00 6.24 31.82
N SER A 620 1.05 6.92 32.27
CA SER A 620 1.81 7.87 31.45
C SER A 620 3.27 7.48 31.29
N GLY A 621 3.83 7.72 30.12
CA GLY A 621 5.23 7.51 29.81
C GLY A 621 5.45 7.19 28.34
N LEU A 622 6.55 7.71 27.80
CA LEU A 622 6.95 7.50 26.42
C LEU A 622 8.20 6.62 26.39
N PRO A 623 8.17 5.42 25.76
CA PRO A 623 9.34 4.58 25.64
C PRO A 623 10.36 5.19 24.68
N ARG A 624 11.66 4.91 24.92
CA ARG A 624 12.76 5.34 24.07
C ARG A 624 13.46 4.17 23.40
N SER A 625 13.31 2.97 23.94
CA SER A 625 13.86 1.74 23.38
C SER A 625 12.84 0.62 23.34
N ALA A 626 13.02 -0.29 22.41
CA ALA A 626 12.23 -1.51 22.27
C ALA A 626 13.08 -2.66 21.76
N GLY A 627 12.94 -3.84 22.38
CA GLY A 627 13.44 -5.10 21.84
C GLY A 627 12.33 -5.87 21.13
N HIS A 628 12.56 -6.33 19.91
CA HIS A 628 11.60 -7.12 19.14
C HIS A 628 12.10 -8.53 18.89
N ALA A 629 11.18 -9.49 18.94
CA ALA A 629 11.35 -10.81 18.36
C ALA A 629 10.06 -11.22 17.64
N VAL A 630 10.19 -11.66 16.39
CA VAL A 630 9.09 -12.05 15.52
C VAL A 630 9.43 -13.37 14.85
N ALA A 631 8.50 -14.32 14.91
CA ALA A 631 8.57 -15.58 14.19
C ALA A 631 7.34 -15.71 13.28
N GLY A 632 7.53 -16.11 12.04
CA GLY A 632 6.44 -16.21 11.08
C GLY A 632 6.60 -17.37 10.14
N ILE A 633 5.48 -17.81 9.59
CA ILE A 633 5.42 -18.78 8.51
C ILE A 633 4.46 -18.28 7.45
N GLU A 634 4.86 -18.39 6.19
CA GLU A 634 3.99 -18.00 5.07
C GLU A 634 4.00 -19.01 3.95
N ARG A 635 2.90 -19.07 3.23
CA ARG A 635 2.75 -19.78 1.96
C ARG A 635 2.17 -18.84 0.94
N SER A 636 2.81 -18.78 -0.22
CA SER A 636 2.34 -17.98 -1.33
C SER A 636 2.23 -18.86 -2.57
N THR A 637 1.03 -18.94 -3.12
CA THR A 637 0.74 -19.61 -4.39
C THR A 637 0.22 -18.58 -5.39
N ALA A 638 -0.04 -18.97 -6.63
CA ALA A 638 -0.63 -18.07 -7.63
C ALA A 638 -1.98 -17.46 -7.22
N SER A 639 -2.73 -18.12 -6.31
CA SER A 639 -4.10 -17.71 -5.96
C SER A 639 -4.32 -17.43 -4.49
N LEU A 640 -3.45 -17.93 -3.62
CA LEU A 640 -3.66 -17.89 -2.18
C LEU A 640 -2.36 -17.50 -1.47
N PHE A 641 -2.45 -16.50 -0.62
CA PHE A 641 -1.42 -16.11 0.32
C PHE A 641 -1.91 -16.36 1.74
N ILE A 642 -1.12 -17.06 2.55
CA ILE A 642 -1.39 -17.30 3.97
C ILE A 642 -0.13 -16.93 4.74
N ARG A 643 -0.28 -16.19 5.85
CA ARG A 643 0.81 -15.88 6.77
C ARG A 643 0.31 -15.93 8.20
N GLY A 644 1.11 -16.53 9.08
CA GLY A 644 0.95 -16.45 10.53
C GLY A 644 2.23 -15.93 11.16
N GLU A 645 2.13 -15.02 12.13
CA GLU A 645 3.26 -14.43 12.85
C GLU A 645 2.99 -14.42 14.35
N ALA A 646 3.95 -14.87 15.16
CA ALA A 646 4.00 -14.65 16.59
C ALA A 646 5.04 -13.58 16.90
N PHE A 647 4.75 -12.69 17.85
CA PHE A 647 5.65 -11.60 18.19
C PHE A 647 5.70 -11.32 19.69
N ILE A 648 6.83 -10.79 20.13
CA ILE A 648 7.00 -10.14 21.43
C ILE A 648 7.79 -8.86 21.25
N LYS A 649 7.35 -7.79 21.93
CA LYS A 649 8.05 -6.52 22.03
C LYS A 649 8.16 -6.13 23.49
N ARG A 650 9.34 -5.66 23.90
CA ARG A 650 9.60 -5.14 25.24
C ARG A 650 10.08 -3.73 25.12
N TYR A 651 9.31 -2.81 25.68
CA TYR A 651 9.62 -1.38 25.69
C TYR A 651 10.28 -1.00 27.03
N ALA A 652 11.31 -0.19 26.97
CA ALA A 652 12.09 0.27 28.10
C ALA A 652 12.46 1.76 27.98
N ASP A 653 13.21 2.25 28.93
CA ASP A 653 13.72 3.63 29.00
C ASP A 653 12.58 4.66 28.89
N TYR A 654 11.56 4.47 29.72
CA TYR A 654 10.41 5.37 29.75
C TYR A 654 10.76 6.73 30.31
N ARG A 655 10.36 7.77 29.62
CA ARG A 655 10.33 9.13 30.17
C ARG A 655 8.93 9.41 30.69
N ALA A 656 8.84 9.91 31.94
CA ALA A 656 7.58 10.33 32.53
C ALA A 656 6.93 11.42 31.66
N PHE A 657 5.62 11.34 31.51
CA PHE A 657 4.85 12.19 30.63
C PHE A 657 3.38 12.23 31.11
N GLY A 658 2.85 13.44 31.38
CA GLY A 658 1.50 13.58 31.86
C GLY A 658 1.37 13.46 33.39
N ALA A 659 0.12 13.50 33.91
CA ALA A 659 -0.23 13.47 35.31
C ALA A 659 -0.54 12.09 35.88
N GLY A 660 -0.67 11.09 35.03
CA GLY A 660 -0.99 9.71 35.44
C GLY A 660 0.21 8.96 36.04
N PRO A 661 -0.02 7.78 36.63
CA PRO A 661 1.03 6.94 37.17
C PRO A 661 2.09 6.60 36.13
N SER A 662 3.37 6.80 36.47
CA SER A 662 4.47 6.65 35.53
C SER A 662 4.70 5.19 35.13
N ILE A 663 4.83 4.93 33.83
CA ILE A 663 5.24 3.64 33.26
C ILE A 663 6.77 3.52 33.33
N THR A 664 7.25 2.36 33.73
CA THR A 664 8.68 2.02 33.77
C THR A 664 9.05 0.97 32.73
N GLY A 665 8.09 0.26 32.20
CA GLY A 665 8.29 -0.74 31.14
C GLY A 665 6.96 -1.24 30.59
N SER A 666 6.97 -1.72 29.36
CA SER A 666 5.82 -2.40 28.77
C SER A 666 6.23 -3.65 27.98
N THR A 667 5.34 -4.62 27.94
CA THR A 667 5.52 -5.81 27.13
C THR A 667 4.26 -6.01 26.31
N THR A 668 4.43 -6.19 25.00
CA THR A 668 3.36 -6.60 24.10
C THR A 668 3.74 -7.92 23.44
N ARG A 669 2.78 -8.83 23.34
CA ARG A 669 2.94 -10.12 22.68
C ARG A 669 1.66 -10.50 21.96
N GLY A 670 1.75 -11.30 20.93
CA GLY A 670 0.54 -11.66 20.20
C GLY A 670 0.79 -12.54 19.01
N LEU A 671 -0.31 -12.74 18.28
CA LEU A 671 -0.36 -13.52 17.05
C LEU A 671 -1.09 -12.70 15.98
N ASP A 672 -0.53 -12.62 14.79
CA ASP A 672 -1.17 -12.07 13.60
C ASP A 672 -1.35 -13.19 12.57
N ALA A 673 -2.52 -13.27 11.95
CA ALA A 673 -2.79 -14.20 10.87
C ALA A 673 -3.49 -13.49 9.72
N ILE A 674 -3.15 -13.83 8.48
CA ILE A 674 -3.85 -13.38 7.29
C ILE A 674 -3.95 -14.50 6.27
N ALA A 675 -5.12 -14.62 5.65
CA ALA A 675 -5.34 -15.42 4.46
C ALA A 675 -5.93 -14.50 3.38
N GLN A 676 -5.30 -14.46 2.21
CA GLN A 676 -5.69 -13.59 1.10
C GLN A 676 -5.82 -14.41 -0.18
N ARG A 677 -6.95 -14.29 -0.83
CA ARG A 677 -7.17 -14.83 -2.18
C ARG A 677 -7.04 -13.69 -3.19
N THR A 678 -6.11 -13.83 -4.13
CA THR A 678 -5.75 -12.79 -5.09
C THR A 678 -6.33 -13.00 -6.49
N THR A 679 -7.01 -14.14 -6.75
CA THR A 679 -7.43 -14.53 -8.11
C THR A 679 -8.84 -15.11 -8.12
N GLY A 680 -9.48 -15.02 -9.29
CA GLY A 680 -10.82 -15.54 -9.54
C GLY A 680 -11.90 -14.48 -9.50
N LYS A 681 -13.17 -14.91 -9.63
CA LYS A 681 -14.33 -14.00 -9.56
C LYS A 681 -14.53 -13.42 -8.16
N VAL A 682 -14.03 -14.09 -7.14
CA VAL A 682 -14.08 -13.66 -5.74
C VAL A 682 -12.66 -13.54 -5.23
N THR A 683 -12.27 -12.33 -4.83
CA THR A 683 -10.98 -12.00 -4.22
C THR A 683 -11.21 -11.38 -2.84
N GLY A 684 -10.21 -11.36 -1.99
CA GLY A 684 -10.33 -10.74 -0.68
C GLY A 684 -9.36 -11.33 0.33
N PHE A 685 -9.48 -10.86 1.56
CA PHE A 685 -8.66 -11.34 2.66
C PHE A 685 -9.45 -11.43 3.96
N VAL A 686 -8.95 -12.24 4.86
CA VAL A 686 -9.34 -12.28 6.27
C VAL A 686 -8.07 -12.15 7.10
N GLY A 687 -8.03 -11.17 7.98
CA GLY A 687 -6.97 -10.94 8.94
C GLY A 687 -7.47 -11.03 10.37
N TYR A 688 -6.65 -11.56 11.25
CA TYR A 688 -6.92 -11.64 12.68
C TYR A 688 -5.66 -11.31 13.47
N SER A 689 -5.81 -10.56 14.56
CA SER A 689 -4.75 -10.25 15.51
C SER A 689 -5.23 -10.54 16.94
N LEU A 690 -4.40 -11.26 17.67
CA LEU A 690 -4.49 -11.44 19.11
C LEU A 690 -3.35 -10.64 19.75
N LEU A 691 -3.68 -9.72 20.65
CA LEU A 691 -2.73 -8.83 21.32
C LEU A 691 -2.87 -8.95 22.83
N ASP A 692 -1.75 -9.05 23.53
CA ASP A 692 -1.65 -8.92 24.99
C ASP A 692 -0.60 -7.85 25.31
N ALA A 693 -1.06 -6.67 25.70
CA ALA A 693 -0.22 -5.55 26.07
C ALA A 693 -0.35 -5.24 27.56
N THR A 694 0.78 -5.21 28.25
CA THR A 694 0.87 -4.96 29.69
C THR A 694 1.92 -3.90 29.98
N SER A 695 1.59 -2.89 30.77
CA SER A 695 2.49 -1.85 31.28
C SER A 695 2.80 -2.08 32.76
N ARG A 696 4.07 -1.90 33.14
CA ARG A 696 4.55 -1.90 34.53
C ARG A 696 4.69 -0.46 34.99
N LEU A 697 4.10 -0.15 36.11
CA LEU A 697 4.15 1.15 36.75
C LEU A 697 5.37 1.29 37.67
N HIS A 698 5.65 2.52 38.11
CA HIS A 698 6.76 2.81 39.05
C HIS A 698 6.60 2.07 40.40
N ASP A 699 5.38 1.81 40.84
CA ASP A 699 5.06 1.04 42.04
C ASP A 699 5.01 -0.48 41.81
N GLU A 700 5.61 -0.96 40.68
CA GLU A 700 5.68 -2.35 40.25
C GLU A 700 4.34 -3.00 39.88
N ARG A 701 3.21 -2.31 40.04
CA ARG A 701 1.91 -2.82 39.58
C ARG A 701 1.91 -3.00 38.06
N ARG A 702 1.22 -4.05 37.61
CA ARG A 702 1.00 -4.32 36.19
C ARG A 702 -0.45 -3.99 35.82
N VAL A 703 -0.60 -3.24 34.78
CA VAL A 703 -1.90 -2.83 34.22
C VAL A 703 -1.97 -3.18 32.73
N ARG A 704 -3.17 -3.25 32.18
CA ARG A 704 -3.33 -3.39 30.73
C ARG A 704 -2.78 -2.14 30.02
N GLY A 705 -2.15 -2.34 28.87
CA GLY A 705 -1.68 -1.23 28.04
C GLY A 705 -2.86 -0.47 27.42
N ALA A 706 -2.70 0.82 27.21
CA ALA A 706 -3.78 1.68 26.68
C ALA A 706 -4.31 1.23 25.31
N PHE A 707 -3.48 0.58 24.50
CA PHE A 707 -3.82 0.12 23.16
C PHE A 707 -3.98 -1.41 23.09
N ASP A 708 -4.29 -2.08 24.22
CA ASP A 708 -4.54 -3.52 24.32
C ASP A 708 -5.93 -3.85 23.75
N ILE A 709 -6.09 -3.75 22.44
CA ILE A 709 -7.25 -4.32 21.75
C ILE A 709 -7.00 -5.81 21.59
N ARG A 710 -7.51 -6.60 22.56
CA ARG A 710 -7.18 -8.01 22.73
C ARG A 710 -7.44 -8.84 21.47
N HIS A 711 -8.56 -8.61 20.81
CA HIS A 711 -8.96 -9.28 19.59
C HIS A 711 -9.31 -8.27 18.53
N SER A 712 -8.72 -8.37 17.36
CA SER A 712 -9.17 -7.64 16.20
C SER A 712 -9.23 -8.53 14.97
N ALA A 713 -10.29 -8.35 14.17
CA ALA A 713 -10.50 -9.09 12.94
C ALA A 713 -10.97 -8.17 11.84
N THR A 714 -10.48 -8.39 10.63
CA THR A 714 -10.94 -7.69 9.42
C THR A 714 -11.07 -8.69 8.29
N GLY A 715 -12.22 -8.68 7.62
CA GLY A 715 -12.44 -9.45 6.41
C GLY A 715 -12.94 -8.54 5.31
N SER A 716 -12.34 -8.63 4.12
CA SER A 716 -12.80 -7.90 2.93
C SER A 716 -12.91 -8.86 1.77
N ILE A 717 -14.06 -8.86 1.11
CA ILE A 717 -14.36 -9.72 -0.03
C ILE A 717 -14.88 -8.84 -1.15
N THR A 718 -14.36 -9.03 -2.35
CA THR A 718 -14.85 -8.41 -3.58
C THR A 718 -15.23 -9.50 -4.58
N ALA A 719 -16.48 -9.48 -5.06
CA ALA A 719 -16.99 -10.38 -6.06
C ALA A 719 -17.26 -9.63 -7.38
N SER A 720 -16.63 -10.07 -8.46
CA SER A 720 -16.96 -9.63 -9.82
C SER A 720 -18.18 -10.40 -10.31
N LEU A 721 -19.35 -9.75 -10.33
CA LEU A 721 -20.61 -10.36 -10.76
C LEU A 721 -20.59 -10.63 -12.28
N ASN A 722 -20.06 -9.68 -13.01
CA ASN A 722 -19.79 -9.76 -14.44
C ASN A 722 -18.75 -8.69 -14.83
N ARG A 723 -18.52 -8.47 -16.14
CA ARG A 723 -17.57 -7.44 -16.63
C ARG A 723 -17.94 -5.98 -16.31
N HIS A 724 -19.21 -5.74 -15.90
CA HIS A 724 -19.72 -4.40 -15.63
C HIS A 724 -19.99 -4.14 -14.15
N TRP A 725 -20.14 -5.15 -13.34
CA TRP A 725 -20.55 -5.02 -11.95
C TRP A 725 -19.65 -5.79 -11.00
N SER A 726 -19.30 -5.15 -9.89
CA SER A 726 -18.68 -5.81 -8.74
C SER A 726 -19.31 -5.35 -7.44
N VAL A 727 -19.29 -6.24 -6.47
CA VAL A 727 -19.73 -5.97 -5.09
C VAL A 727 -18.59 -6.26 -4.14
N GLY A 728 -18.32 -5.32 -3.24
CA GLY A 728 -17.34 -5.45 -2.17
C GLY A 728 -18.02 -5.37 -0.81
N THR A 729 -17.58 -6.18 0.13
CA THR A 729 -18.05 -6.15 1.53
C THR A 729 -16.87 -6.27 2.46
N THR A 730 -16.83 -5.42 3.49
CA THR A 730 -15.77 -5.41 4.50
C THR A 730 -16.39 -5.46 5.89
N ALA A 731 -16.01 -6.45 6.68
CA ALA A 731 -16.37 -6.59 8.09
C ALA A 731 -15.16 -6.26 8.97
N ARG A 732 -15.38 -5.51 10.04
CA ARG A 732 -14.36 -5.15 11.03
C ARG A 732 -14.88 -5.43 12.42
N TYR A 733 -14.01 -5.97 13.27
CA TYR A 733 -14.27 -6.24 14.67
C TYR A 733 -13.05 -5.88 15.50
N GLY A 734 -13.26 -5.29 16.68
CA GLY A 734 -12.23 -5.06 17.70
C GLY A 734 -12.83 -5.17 19.10
N SER A 735 -12.18 -5.93 19.99
CA SER A 735 -12.52 -5.84 21.41
C SER A 735 -12.23 -4.41 21.89
N GLY A 736 -13.05 -3.87 22.80
CA GLY A 736 -12.90 -2.51 23.26
C GLY A 736 -11.51 -2.22 23.85
N ALA A 737 -11.09 -0.95 23.79
CA ALA A 737 -9.87 -0.46 24.44
C ALA A 737 -10.04 -0.46 25.97
N PRO A 738 -8.95 -0.72 26.73
CA PRO A 738 -8.94 -0.57 28.17
C PRO A 738 -9.06 0.89 28.58
N ARG A 739 -9.72 1.12 29.71
CA ARG A 739 -9.84 2.42 30.33
C ARG A 739 -9.90 2.31 31.85
N THR A 740 -9.60 3.40 32.54
CA THR A 740 -9.87 3.52 33.97
C THR A 740 -11.28 4.03 34.19
N PRO A 741 -12.13 3.31 34.94
CA PRO A 741 -13.47 3.81 35.24
C PRO A 741 -13.42 5.03 36.18
N ILE A 742 -14.30 5.97 35.95
CA ILE A 742 -14.61 7.06 36.90
C ILE A 742 -15.80 6.58 37.75
N LEU A 743 -15.65 6.56 39.06
CA LEU A 743 -16.61 6.06 40.02
C LEU A 743 -17.58 7.14 40.53
N GLY A 744 -17.21 8.40 40.31
CA GLY A 744 -17.97 9.57 40.77
C GLY A 744 -17.08 10.79 40.87
N GLY A 745 -17.61 11.90 41.43
CA GLY A 745 -16.86 13.10 41.75
C GLY A 745 -16.61 13.25 43.24
N ALA A 746 -15.46 13.84 43.61
CA ALA A 746 -15.20 14.27 44.99
C ALA A 746 -14.93 15.77 45.00
N THR A 747 -15.55 16.47 45.98
CA THR A 747 -15.30 17.89 46.17
C THR A 747 -13.97 18.10 46.88
N THR A 748 -13.09 18.85 46.28
CA THR A 748 -11.78 19.24 46.83
C THR A 748 -11.93 20.35 47.88
N ALA A 749 -10.89 20.65 48.66
CA ALA A 749 -10.92 21.68 49.72
C ALA A 749 -11.23 23.08 49.17
N ASP A 750 -10.93 23.36 47.91
CA ASP A 750 -11.25 24.60 47.21
C ASP A 750 -12.59 24.60 46.46
N GLY A 751 -13.45 23.60 46.74
CA GLY A 751 -14.82 23.52 46.25
C GLY A 751 -14.95 22.99 44.82
N ARG A 752 -13.87 22.55 44.18
CA ARG A 752 -13.90 21.94 42.85
C ARG A 752 -14.36 20.47 42.95
N ILE A 753 -14.99 19.96 41.91
CA ILE A 753 -15.31 18.54 41.81
C ILE A 753 -14.27 17.89 40.89
N GLU A 754 -13.54 16.91 41.43
CA GLU A 754 -12.57 16.13 40.70
C GLU A 754 -13.03 14.67 40.51
N PRO A 755 -12.68 13.99 39.41
CA PRO A 755 -13.06 12.61 39.16
C PRO A 755 -12.38 11.66 40.17
N VAL A 756 -13.16 10.76 40.76
CA VAL A 756 -12.65 9.64 41.56
C VAL A 756 -12.44 8.46 40.64
N TYR A 757 -11.19 8.13 40.40
CA TYR A 757 -10.83 7.02 39.53
C TYR A 757 -10.92 5.68 40.26
N GLY A 758 -11.43 4.66 39.60
CA GLY A 758 -11.37 3.28 40.03
C GLY A 758 -10.02 2.63 39.77
N LYS A 759 -9.99 1.29 39.72
CA LYS A 759 -8.77 0.55 39.41
C LYS A 759 -8.29 0.88 37.98
N LEU A 760 -7.01 1.22 37.85
CA LEU A 760 -6.38 1.60 36.58
C LEU A 760 -6.61 0.55 35.50
N MET A 761 -7.06 0.98 34.32
CA MET A 761 -7.23 0.17 33.08
C MET A 761 -8.09 -1.09 33.27
N SER A 762 -9.01 -1.08 34.25
CA SER A 762 -9.84 -2.26 34.60
C SER A 762 -11.13 -2.38 33.81
N GLU A 763 -11.63 -1.31 33.24
CA GLU A 763 -12.83 -1.32 32.39
C GLU A 763 -12.42 -1.43 30.91
N THR A 764 -13.32 -1.93 30.09
CA THR A 764 -13.12 -2.04 28.64
C THR A 764 -14.27 -1.33 27.94
N LEU A 765 -13.97 -0.50 26.95
CA LEU A 765 -14.99 0.07 26.08
C LEU A 765 -15.78 -1.04 25.38
N PRO A 766 -17.05 -0.78 25.00
CA PRO A 766 -17.81 -1.72 24.18
C PRO A 766 -17.06 -2.13 22.93
N ALA A 767 -17.20 -3.40 22.54
CA ALA A 767 -16.56 -3.92 21.33
C ALA A 767 -17.01 -3.14 20.08
N TYR A 768 -16.07 -2.79 19.23
CA TYR A 768 -16.31 -2.18 17.93
C TYR A 768 -16.70 -3.24 16.92
N ALA A 769 -17.74 -3.02 16.13
CA ALA A 769 -18.08 -3.85 14.98
C ALA A 769 -18.68 -2.98 13.86
N ARG A 770 -18.27 -3.21 12.62
CA ARG A 770 -18.79 -2.48 11.47
C ARG A 770 -18.78 -3.35 10.22
N LEU A 771 -19.88 -3.29 9.47
CA LEU A 771 -20.02 -3.93 8.17
C LEU A 771 -20.28 -2.87 7.12
N ASP A 772 -19.46 -2.84 6.07
CA ASP A 772 -19.56 -1.92 4.95
C ASP A 772 -19.78 -2.69 3.66
N THR A 773 -20.58 -2.15 2.74
CA THR A 773 -20.82 -2.79 1.45
C THR A 773 -20.79 -1.73 0.34
N ARG A 774 -20.13 -2.04 -0.77
CA ARG A 774 -19.99 -1.18 -1.94
C ARG A 774 -20.39 -1.92 -3.21
N LEU A 775 -21.27 -1.35 -3.98
CA LEU A 775 -21.62 -1.80 -5.34
C LEU A 775 -20.94 -0.87 -6.35
N MET A 776 -20.23 -1.43 -7.31
CA MET A 776 -19.54 -0.67 -8.37
C MET A 776 -20.03 -1.09 -9.74
N ARG A 777 -20.15 -0.11 -10.64
CA ARG A 777 -20.47 -0.30 -12.05
C ARG A 777 -19.38 0.30 -12.93
N TYR A 778 -18.93 -0.47 -13.90
CA TYR A 778 -17.92 -0.06 -14.88
C TYR A 778 -18.59 0.12 -16.25
N ILE A 779 -18.44 1.32 -16.81
CA ILE A 779 -18.95 1.66 -18.15
C ILE A 779 -17.73 2.07 -18.98
N ARG A 780 -17.43 1.26 -19.97
CA ARG A 780 -16.27 1.45 -20.83
C ARG A 780 -16.70 1.93 -22.21
N THR A 781 -16.04 2.97 -22.70
CA THR A 781 -16.12 3.44 -24.08
C THR A 781 -14.72 3.50 -24.69
N ARG A 782 -14.62 3.89 -25.96
CA ARG A 782 -13.32 4.09 -26.61
C ARG A 782 -12.51 5.25 -26.02
N SER A 783 -13.18 6.26 -25.47
CA SER A 783 -12.55 7.52 -25.02
C SER A 783 -12.41 7.63 -23.50
N PHE A 784 -13.21 6.87 -22.75
CA PHE A 784 -13.19 6.94 -21.30
C PHE A 784 -13.65 5.65 -20.60
N LEU A 785 -13.21 5.48 -19.39
CA LEU A 785 -13.73 4.52 -18.41
C LEU A 785 -14.47 5.31 -17.31
N LEU A 786 -15.76 5.05 -17.15
CA LEU A 786 -16.55 5.59 -16.04
C LEU A 786 -16.81 4.48 -15.02
N THR A 787 -16.40 4.72 -13.78
CA THR A 787 -16.72 3.89 -12.62
C THR A 787 -17.72 4.63 -11.75
N THR A 788 -18.88 4.06 -11.50
CA THR A 788 -19.83 4.60 -10.51
C THR A 788 -19.93 3.66 -9.34
N PHE A 789 -20.20 4.18 -8.15
CA PHE A 789 -20.36 3.37 -6.95
C PHE A 789 -21.46 3.89 -6.04
N ALA A 790 -22.08 2.96 -5.34
CA ALA A 790 -22.92 3.21 -4.17
C ALA A 790 -22.37 2.39 -3.00
N GLU A 791 -22.13 3.03 -1.88
CA GLU A 791 -21.54 2.44 -0.70
C GLU A 791 -22.42 2.68 0.52
N ILE A 792 -22.62 1.65 1.32
CA ILE A 792 -23.30 1.74 2.61
C ILE A 792 -22.27 1.43 3.67
N LEU A 793 -21.91 2.45 4.44
CA LEU A 793 -21.06 2.31 5.61
C LEU A 793 -21.93 1.96 6.82
N ASN A 794 -21.41 1.09 7.66
CA ASN A 794 -22.11 0.62 8.87
C ASN A 794 -23.51 0.08 8.56
N VAL A 795 -23.60 -0.92 7.70
CA VAL A 795 -24.88 -1.54 7.26
C VAL A 795 -25.75 -1.96 8.46
N THR A 796 -25.10 -2.40 9.54
CA THR A 796 -25.75 -2.87 10.77
C THR A 796 -26.32 -1.75 11.64
N ASP A 797 -26.03 -0.49 11.32
CA ASP A 797 -26.42 0.71 12.08
C ASP A 797 -25.98 0.67 13.57
N ARG A 798 -24.85 0.03 13.84
CA ARG A 798 -24.33 -0.12 15.19
C ARG A 798 -23.73 1.19 15.70
N ALA A 799 -24.22 1.69 16.83
CA ALA A 799 -23.68 2.85 17.53
C ALA A 799 -22.38 2.50 18.26
N ASN A 800 -21.27 2.46 17.51
CA ASN A 800 -19.95 2.18 18.06
C ASN A 800 -19.51 3.32 19.00
N VAL A 801 -18.99 2.96 20.17
CA VAL A 801 -18.57 3.90 21.22
C VAL A 801 -17.07 4.15 21.10
N ALA A 802 -16.66 5.41 21.03
CA ALA A 802 -15.25 5.84 21.00
C ALA A 802 -14.73 6.20 22.40
N ALA A 803 -15.58 6.78 23.24
CA ALA A 803 -15.25 7.25 24.58
C ALA A 803 -16.53 7.39 25.42
N PHE A 804 -16.38 7.78 26.67
CA PHE A 804 -17.46 8.29 27.48
C PHE A 804 -17.18 9.72 27.91
N THR A 805 -18.19 10.56 27.89
CA THR A 805 -18.20 11.86 28.57
C THR A 805 -18.96 11.78 29.88
N TYR A 806 -18.76 12.74 30.74
CA TYR A 806 -19.37 12.79 32.06
C TYR A 806 -19.99 14.17 32.30
N ASP A 807 -21.03 14.22 33.14
CA ASP A 807 -21.58 15.44 33.66
C ASP A 807 -20.55 16.14 34.61
N PRO A 808 -20.76 17.44 34.99
CA PRO A 808 -19.82 18.17 35.85
C PRO A 808 -19.58 17.55 37.22
N THR A 809 -20.49 16.69 37.69
CA THR A 809 -20.39 15.99 38.97
C THR A 809 -19.79 14.61 38.90
N TYR A 810 -19.51 14.12 37.68
CA TYR A 810 -19.05 12.75 37.38
C TYR A 810 -19.99 11.63 37.81
N THR A 811 -21.29 11.92 38.00
CA THR A 811 -22.30 10.96 38.44
C THR A 811 -23.01 10.30 37.27
N MET A 812 -23.15 11.01 36.17
CA MET A 812 -23.72 10.47 34.93
C MET A 812 -22.68 10.35 33.81
N ARG A 813 -22.73 9.29 33.04
CA ARG A 813 -21.88 9.11 31.86
C ARG A 813 -22.69 8.89 30.60
N GLU A 814 -22.25 9.49 29.50
CA GLU A 814 -22.83 9.33 28.18
C GLU A 814 -21.81 8.82 27.17
N PRO A 815 -22.24 7.94 26.24
CA PRO A 815 -21.35 7.43 25.21
C PRO A 815 -21.06 8.49 24.14
N VAL A 816 -19.78 8.72 23.84
CA VAL A 816 -19.33 9.45 22.66
C VAL A 816 -19.18 8.44 21.53
N HIS A 817 -19.99 8.61 20.50
CA HIS A 817 -19.99 7.69 19.36
C HIS A 817 -18.91 8.00 18.34
N THR A 818 -18.50 6.98 17.60
CA THR A 818 -17.58 7.14 16.46
C THR A 818 -18.22 7.94 15.33
N PHE A 819 -17.42 8.44 14.39
CA PHE A 819 -17.94 9.25 13.27
C PHE A 819 -18.96 8.48 12.41
N PHE A 820 -18.73 7.19 12.15
CA PHE A 820 -19.63 6.31 11.40
C PHE A 820 -20.53 5.46 12.32
N ALA A 821 -20.94 5.99 13.45
CA ALA A 821 -21.85 5.31 14.38
C ALA A 821 -23.27 5.10 13.81
N LYS A 822 -23.63 5.81 12.75
CA LYS A 822 -24.90 5.63 12.03
C LYS A 822 -24.62 5.12 10.61
N ARG A 823 -25.59 4.38 10.07
CA ARG A 823 -25.56 3.96 8.66
C ARG A 823 -25.43 5.18 7.76
N THR A 824 -24.44 5.13 6.88
CA THR A 824 -24.08 6.26 6.02
C THR A 824 -24.02 5.80 4.57
N ILE A 825 -24.79 6.41 3.69
CA ILE A 825 -24.81 6.12 2.27
C ILE A 825 -23.91 7.14 1.54
N VAL A 826 -22.99 6.63 0.73
CA VAL A 826 -22.10 7.43 -0.10
C VAL A 826 -22.27 7.00 -1.55
N ILE A 827 -22.52 7.97 -2.43
CA ILE A 827 -22.63 7.73 -3.86
C ILE A 827 -21.57 8.57 -4.56
N GLY A 828 -20.96 8.02 -5.59
CA GLY A 828 -19.97 8.75 -6.38
C GLY A 828 -19.69 8.10 -7.72
N GLY A 829 -18.86 8.79 -8.47
CA GLY A 829 -18.39 8.31 -9.77
C GLY A 829 -17.06 8.92 -10.13
N GLU A 830 -16.39 8.26 -11.03
CA GLU A 830 -15.07 8.62 -11.51
C GLU A 830 -14.99 8.35 -13.01
N VAL A 831 -14.46 9.30 -13.74
CA VAL A 831 -14.19 9.18 -15.17
C VAL A 831 -12.69 9.30 -15.44
N MET A 832 -12.16 8.39 -16.21
CA MET A 832 -10.79 8.40 -16.68
C MET A 832 -10.79 8.54 -18.20
N PHE A 833 -10.18 9.62 -18.69
CA PHE A 833 -9.96 9.89 -20.11
C PHE A 833 -8.55 9.42 -20.51
N ARG A 834 -8.46 8.95 -21.74
CA ARG A 834 -7.22 8.48 -22.37
C ARG A 834 -6.59 9.50 -23.30
#